data_1588be0b380a94e26f365d2a9694e9c4
#
_entry.id   1588be0b380a94e26f365d2a9694e9c4
#
_cell.length_a   1.000
_cell.length_b   1.000
_cell.length_c   1.000
_cell.angle_alpha   90.00
_cell.angle_beta   90.00
_cell.angle_gamma   90.00
#
_symmetry.space_group_name_H-M   'P 1'
#
loop_
_entity.id
_entity.type
_entity.pdbx_description
1 polymer ?
#
loop_
_entity_poly.entity_id
_entity_poly.type
_entity_poly.pdbx_seq_one_letter_code
_entity_poly.pdbx_strand_id
1 'polypeptide(L)'
;SIAEIFGIKRNVASHYLNLLEKEGKLQKGTNRPVHFSIPTDTEKKAEECNNMIDERPVAQKEVSVFSKFIGYNGSMEQVIEKCKAAVNYPVNGLTMIICGASGVGKSYLASLIHQYAVESGAVEKNAPFVVLNCADYANNSELLSSVLFGHVKGAFTGANEEKQGLLAEADGGYLFLDEVHNLSAENQEKLFLFIDSQKYRMLGDSKNWQTAKVRLLFATTEDIHSTLLATFRRRIPFEIRIPDFLERSYGERFLLVSSFFQNEAEILKKNICVDSEYFRRMLNLHEEGNIGAVKSRIKVLCAQAYSQQREEELRITTPGKESSDSFHFYWNRPEKKKWMSSYQIFSNITGCFVPGMNYSKIEEVLDLFLQTITRRLEENKKENNFCEIPPFRHYEEKCRNSINKILKSYGYRLNELEIDEFYKMVIAVLFDETFFGAAFKISGYEKKKYRKYEVMISRILDAVLEDYNDNVREFLQTILTVWLSDKVKVKSKINALILMHGEHSASSMASLANEMIGDYVYEAFDMPIQVHTEDLIVKVNDYVRDIETNEGLVLLVDMGSLERMYDKISCNVDGDLVIVNNVSTAFALELGFSLFDKADIYRITQMDMSQFNMKMQYYKGLSQKPNIIVSCISGEGIAVEIKEILSRYVNTDEIDILTMDYSELKKQLNRGSAEDFHNTIVVFTTTPLSSTVVPVMNVEDLVNGFTNPSFPEFML
;
A
#
# COMPACT_ATOMS: atom_id res chain seq x y z
N SER A 1 5.03 51.82 -1.02
CA SER A 1 4.52 51.57 -2.41
C SER A 1 5.61 50.99 -3.29
N ILE A 2 5.25 50.36 -4.42
CA ILE A 2 6.22 49.83 -5.41
C ILE A 2 7.21 50.93 -5.85
N ALA A 3 6.74 52.16 -6.00
CA ALA A 3 7.59 53.31 -6.32
C ALA A 3 8.66 53.60 -5.25
N GLU A 4 8.37 53.39 -3.99
CA GLU A 4 9.32 53.55 -2.88
C GLU A 4 10.33 52.41 -2.83
N ILE A 5 9.87 51.18 -3.05
CA ILE A 5 10.74 49.99 -3.05
C ILE A 5 11.80 50.08 -4.15
N PHE A 6 11.43 50.53 -5.34
CA PHE A 6 12.32 50.62 -6.47
C PHE A 6 12.97 52.01 -6.69
N GLY A 7 12.73 52.98 -5.78
CA GLY A 7 13.29 54.31 -5.86
C GLY A 7 12.91 55.11 -7.09
N ILE A 8 11.72 54.83 -7.70
CA ILE A 8 11.24 55.47 -8.93
C ILE A 8 10.05 56.39 -8.67
N LYS A 9 9.78 57.36 -9.54
CA LYS A 9 8.65 58.28 -9.41
C LYS A 9 7.32 57.50 -9.57
N ARG A 10 6.29 57.84 -8.79
CA ARG A 10 4.96 57.19 -8.81
C ARG A 10 4.33 57.11 -10.21
N ASN A 11 4.51 58.15 -11.03
CA ASN A 11 3.99 58.15 -12.40
C ASN A 11 4.68 57.11 -13.29
N VAL A 12 5.97 56.86 -13.08
CA VAL A 12 6.76 55.86 -13.80
C VAL A 12 6.31 54.45 -13.37
N ALA A 13 6.20 54.22 -12.06
CA ALA A 13 5.68 52.94 -11.53
C ALA A 13 4.26 52.65 -12.05
N SER A 14 3.38 53.63 -12.04
CA SER A 14 2.00 53.48 -12.55
C SER A 14 1.97 53.18 -14.05
N HIS A 15 2.86 53.81 -14.85
CA HIS A 15 2.98 53.53 -16.29
C HIS A 15 3.37 52.08 -16.54
N TYR A 16 4.42 51.57 -15.89
CA TYR A 16 4.85 50.20 -16.08
C TYR A 16 3.84 49.16 -15.58
N LEU A 17 3.15 49.42 -14.45
CA LEU A 17 2.11 48.54 -13.93
C LEU A 17 0.90 48.45 -14.90
N ASN A 18 0.49 49.58 -15.52
CA ASN A 18 -0.56 49.56 -16.53
C ASN A 18 -0.10 48.90 -17.86
N LEU A 19 1.19 48.96 -18.16
CA LEU A 19 1.74 48.29 -19.32
C LEU A 19 1.74 46.77 -19.12
N LEU A 20 2.15 46.30 -17.95
CA LEU A 20 2.11 44.89 -17.55
C LEU A 20 0.68 44.33 -17.45
N GLU A 21 -0.28 45.19 -17.07
CA GLU A 21 -1.71 44.84 -17.13
C GLU A 21 -2.18 44.63 -18.57
N LYS A 22 -1.80 45.53 -19.49
CA LYS A 22 -2.11 45.40 -20.94
C LYS A 22 -1.46 44.16 -21.57
N GLU A 23 -0.30 43.76 -21.09
CA GLU A 23 0.40 42.54 -21.51
C GLU A 23 -0.18 41.27 -20.85
N GLY A 24 -1.20 41.40 -20.01
CA GLY A 24 -1.83 40.28 -19.28
C GLY A 24 -0.97 39.68 -18.17
N LYS A 25 0.12 40.35 -17.77
CA LYS A 25 1.04 39.90 -16.71
C LYS A 25 0.61 40.32 -15.31
N LEU A 26 -0.28 41.32 -15.21
CA LEU A 26 -0.87 41.80 -13.96
C LEU A 26 -2.37 42.01 -14.10
N GLN A 27 -3.10 41.81 -13.03
CA GLN A 27 -4.52 42.15 -12.91
C GLN A 27 -4.69 43.37 -11.99
N LYS A 28 -5.52 44.32 -12.39
CA LYS A 28 -5.80 45.55 -11.66
C LYS A 28 -7.09 45.43 -10.86
N GLY A 29 -7.01 45.58 -9.56
CA GLY A 29 -8.18 45.58 -8.67
C GLY A 29 -9.02 46.88 -8.84
N THR A 30 -10.32 46.75 -8.68
CA THR A 30 -11.31 47.85 -8.79
C THR A 30 -11.45 48.74 -7.56
N ASN A 31 -10.85 48.32 -6.43
CA ASN A 31 -10.96 49.03 -5.13
C ASN A 31 -9.88 50.11 -4.98
N ARG A 32 -10.18 51.18 -4.23
CA ARG A 32 -9.17 52.20 -3.84
C ARG A 32 -8.64 51.90 -2.44
N PRO A 33 -7.31 51.87 -2.19
CA PRO A 33 -6.25 52.11 -3.18
C PRO A 33 -6.11 50.98 -4.22
N VAL A 34 -5.75 51.33 -5.46
CA VAL A 34 -5.61 50.37 -6.58
C VAL A 34 -4.46 49.43 -6.28
N HIS A 35 -4.78 48.14 -6.22
CA HIS A 35 -3.82 47.06 -6.09
C HIS A 35 -3.60 46.37 -7.44
N PHE A 36 -2.38 45.99 -7.72
CA PHE A 36 -2.03 45.13 -8.86
C PHE A 36 -1.62 43.78 -8.31
N SER A 37 -2.23 42.71 -8.75
CA SER A 37 -1.87 41.34 -8.44
C SER A 37 -1.30 40.65 -9.69
N ILE A 38 -0.39 39.74 -9.49
CA ILE A 38 0.00 38.80 -10.56
C ILE A 38 -1.23 37.93 -10.77
N PRO A 39 -1.74 37.79 -12.02
CA PRO A 39 -2.78 36.79 -12.26
C PRO A 39 -2.21 35.46 -11.78
N THR A 40 -2.73 34.96 -10.69
CA THR A 40 -2.43 33.60 -10.32
C THR A 40 -3.05 32.76 -11.42
N ASP A 41 -2.22 31.98 -12.12
CA ASP A 41 -2.65 30.97 -13.11
C ASP A 41 -3.69 29.99 -12.54
N THR A 42 -4.10 30.16 -11.30
CA THR A 42 -5.08 29.36 -10.56
C THR A 42 -6.50 29.51 -11.09
N GLU A 43 -6.96 30.72 -11.48
CA GLU A 43 -8.31 30.83 -12.06
C GLU A 43 -8.37 30.31 -13.50
N LYS A 44 -7.35 30.58 -14.31
CA LYS A 44 -7.25 30.00 -15.66
C LYS A 44 -7.00 28.49 -15.61
N LYS A 45 -6.20 27.99 -14.65
CA LYS A 45 -5.99 26.56 -14.47
C LYS A 45 -7.14 25.84 -13.78
N ALA A 46 -7.92 26.51 -12.92
CA ALA A 46 -9.16 25.94 -12.39
C ALA A 46 -10.25 25.88 -13.48
N GLU A 47 -10.33 26.90 -14.36
CA GLU A 47 -11.17 26.82 -15.57
C GLU A 47 -10.61 25.84 -16.61
N GLU A 48 -9.28 25.74 -16.78
CA GLU A 48 -8.64 24.71 -17.62
C GLU A 48 -8.74 23.33 -16.99
N CYS A 49 -8.66 23.15 -15.65
CA CYS A 49 -8.96 21.88 -14.98
C CYS A 49 -10.44 21.53 -15.06
N ASN A 50 -11.38 22.46 -14.84
CA ASN A 50 -12.79 22.22 -15.09
C ASN A 50 -13.06 21.90 -16.57
N ASN A 51 -12.44 22.61 -17.49
CA ASN A 51 -12.54 22.32 -18.91
C ASN A 51 -11.79 21.03 -19.29
N MET A 52 -10.67 20.67 -18.63
CA MET A 52 -10.01 19.37 -18.85
C MET A 52 -10.81 18.20 -18.28
N ILE A 53 -11.62 18.41 -17.24
CA ILE A 53 -12.45 17.36 -16.64
C ILE A 53 -13.84 17.29 -17.33
N ASP A 54 -14.42 18.44 -17.74
CA ASP A 54 -15.76 18.50 -18.36
C ASP A 54 -15.75 18.59 -19.90
N GLU A 55 -14.67 19.04 -20.56
CA GLU A 55 -14.61 19.22 -22.02
C GLU A 55 -13.82 18.16 -22.78
N ARG A 56 -13.39 17.12 -22.15
CA ARG A 56 -13.36 15.88 -22.92
C ARG A 56 -14.74 15.22 -22.75
N PRO A 57 -15.71 15.51 -23.68
CA PRO A 57 -16.76 14.56 -23.85
C PRO A 57 -16.01 13.22 -23.98
N VAL A 58 -16.55 12.16 -23.41
CA VAL A 58 -16.41 10.84 -23.99
C VAL A 58 -16.98 11.01 -25.41
N ALA A 59 -16.21 11.76 -26.24
CA ALA A 59 -16.38 11.70 -27.66
C ALA A 59 -16.37 10.21 -27.92
N GLN A 60 -17.39 9.74 -28.55
CA GLN A 60 -17.33 8.51 -29.31
C GLN A 60 -16.07 8.64 -30.19
N LYS A 61 -14.87 8.46 -29.56
CA LYS A 61 -13.64 8.23 -30.29
C LYS A 61 -13.97 6.99 -31.08
N GLU A 62 -14.00 7.13 -32.37
CA GLU A 62 -14.00 5.97 -33.27
C GLU A 62 -13.08 4.96 -32.64
N VAL A 63 -13.63 3.77 -32.35
CA VAL A 63 -12.93 2.76 -31.56
C VAL A 63 -11.72 2.31 -32.38
N SER A 64 -10.60 3.01 -32.23
CA SER A 64 -9.36 2.71 -32.92
C SER A 64 -8.96 1.26 -32.63
N VAL A 65 -8.39 0.57 -33.60
CA VAL A 65 -7.84 -0.78 -33.45
C VAL A 65 -6.95 -0.91 -32.20
N PHE A 66 -6.24 0.15 -31.84
CA PHE A 66 -5.41 0.18 -30.63
C PHE A 66 -6.17 0.01 -29.31
N SER A 67 -7.49 0.19 -29.28
CA SER A 67 -8.30 -0.11 -28.09
C SER A 67 -8.24 -1.59 -27.67
N LYS A 68 -7.79 -2.47 -28.56
CA LYS A 68 -7.55 -3.90 -28.26
C LYS A 68 -6.28 -4.10 -27.40
N PHE A 69 -5.40 -3.10 -27.34
CA PHE A 69 -4.18 -3.16 -26.54
C PHE A 69 -4.49 -2.60 -25.14
N ILE A 70 -4.45 -3.48 -24.11
CA ILE A 70 -4.71 -3.07 -22.73
C ILE A 70 -3.66 -2.03 -22.32
N GLY A 71 -4.10 -0.90 -21.79
CA GLY A 71 -3.27 0.25 -21.47
C GLY A 71 -3.14 1.28 -22.59
N TYR A 72 -3.93 1.17 -23.66
CA TYR A 72 -3.83 2.09 -24.83
C TYR A 72 -4.09 3.56 -24.47
N ASN A 73 -4.89 3.86 -23.45
CA ASN A 73 -5.12 5.19 -22.88
C ASN A 73 -4.27 5.47 -21.63
N GLY A 74 -3.42 4.53 -21.24
CA GLY A 74 -2.61 4.56 -20.03
C GLY A 74 -1.11 4.48 -20.35
N SER A 75 -0.44 3.39 -19.91
CA SER A 75 1.00 3.22 -20.09
C SER A 75 1.45 3.23 -21.53
N MET A 76 0.56 2.93 -22.47
CA MET A 76 0.84 2.88 -23.89
C MET A 76 0.39 4.13 -24.65
N GLU A 77 -0.25 5.12 -24.03
CA GLU A 77 -0.83 6.27 -24.75
C GLU A 77 0.23 6.99 -25.61
N GLN A 78 1.35 7.37 -25.03
CA GLN A 78 2.44 8.05 -25.76
C GLN A 78 3.05 7.16 -26.84
N VAL A 79 3.15 5.87 -26.59
CA VAL A 79 3.63 4.87 -27.55
C VAL A 79 2.68 4.79 -28.74
N ILE A 80 1.39 4.72 -28.49
CA ILE A 80 0.36 4.63 -29.53
C ILE A 80 0.29 5.92 -30.35
N GLU A 81 0.40 7.09 -29.72
CA GLU A 81 0.44 8.36 -30.45
C GLU A 81 1.68 8.45 -31.37
N LYS A 82 2.85 7.95 -30.92
CA LYS A 82 4.03 7.82 -31.79
C LYS A 82 3.77 6.85 -32.96
N CYS A 83 3.11 5.72 -32.70
CA CYS A 83 2.74 4.78 -33.76
C CYS A 83 1.80 5.41 -34.79
N LYS A 84 0.76 6.12 -34.35
CA LYS A 84 -0.16 6.84 -35.25
C LYS A 84 0.54 7.90 -36.06
N ALA A 85 1.42 8.69 -35.43
CA ALA A 85 2.20 9.71 -36.13
C ALA A 85 3.11 9.10 -37.21
N ALA A 86 3.80 8.00 -36.91
CA ALA A 86 4.66 7.32 -37.86
C ALA A 86 3.89 6.67 -39.02
N VAL A 87 2.71 6.07 -38.76
CA VAL A 87 1.85 5.49 -39.80
C VAL A 87 1.31 6.54 -40.74
N ASN A 88 0.84 7.68 -40.21
CA ASN A 88 0.19 8.75 -40.98
C ASN A 88 1.18 9.74 -41.61
N TYR A 89 2.50 9.56 -41.42
CA TYR A 89 3.48 10.42 -42.05
C TYR A 89 3.40 10.34 -43.59
N PRO A 90 3.40 11.48 -44.30
CA PRO A 90 3.16 11.52 -45.76
C PRO A 90 4.08 10.62 -46.56
N VAL A 91 3.55 10.09 -47.65
CA VAL A 91 4.11 9.21 -48.67
C VAL A 91 4.21 7.75 -48.26
N ASN A 92 5.08 7.37 -47.32
CA ASN A 92 5.31 5.94 -46.98
C ASN A 92 5.33 5.64 -45.45
N GLY A 93 4.86 6.57 -44.59
CA GLY A 93 5.07 6.46 -43.18
C GLY A 93 6.55 6.51 -42.76
N LEU A 94 6.83 6.33 -41.48
CA LEU A 94 8.18 6.32 -40.94
C LEU A 94 8.53 4.95 -40.35
N THR A 95 9.77 4.56 -40.52
CA THR A 95 10.31 3.33 -39.93
C THR A 95 10.34 3.45 -38.43
N MET A 96 9.92 2.35 -37.72
CA MET A 96 9.86 2.27 -36.26
C MET A 96 10.61 1.05 -35.73
N ILE A 97 11.18 1.18 -34.56
CA ILE A 97 11.72 0.05 -33.79
C ILE A 97 11.00 -0.07 -32.44
N ILE A 98 10.52 -1.27 -32.14
CA ILE A 98 9.81 -1.60 -30.91
C ILE A 98 10.79 -2.29 -29.96
N CYS A 99 11.13 -1.63 -28.86
CA CYS A 99 12.04 -2.11 -27.84
C CYS A 99 11.26 -2.58 -26.60
N GLY A 100 11.76 -3.60 -25.94
CA GLY A 100 11.19 -4.10 -24.68
C GLY A 100 11.54 -5.55 -24.42
N ALA A 101 11.41 -5.99 -23.18
CA ALA A 101 11.73 -7.34 -22.75
C ALA A 101 10.96 -8.41 -23.54
N SER A 102 11.41 -9.66 -23.44
CA SER A 102 10.68 -10.78 -24.07
C SER A 102 9.28 -10.88 -23.46
N GLY A 103 8.26 -11.16 -24.29
CA GLY A 103 6.90 -11.38 -23.84
C GLY A 103 6.05 -10.14 -23.50
N VAL A 104 6.56 -8.89 -23.69
CA VAL A 104 5.78 -7.66 -23.41
C VAL A 104 4.69 -7.35 -24.45
N GLY A 105 4.69 -8.03 -25.61
CA GLY A 105 3.70 -7.86 -26.66
C GLY A 105 4.18 -7.09 -27.89
N LYS A 106 5.49 -7.08 -28.22
CA LYS A 106 6.07 -6.38 -29.38
C LYS A 106 5.39 -6.79 -30.70
N SER A 107 5.31 -8.09 -30.97
CA SER A 107 4.71 -8.61 -32.20
C SER A 107 3.19 -8.33 -32.28
N TYR A 108 2.49 -8.30 -31.13
CA TYR A 108 1.09 -7.93 -31.05
C TYR A 108 0.89 -6.45 -31.39
N LEU A 109 1.72 -5.54 -30.85
CA LEU A 109 1.70 -4.12 -31.22
C LEU A 109 1.97 -3.92 -32.72
N ALA A 110 2.97 -4.64 -33.27
CA ALA A 110 3.27 -4.58 -34.70
C ALA A 110 2.05 -4.95 -35.58
N SER A 111 1.29 -6.00 -35.18
CA SER A 111 0.07 -6.39 -35.87
C SER A 111 -1.03 -5.30 -35.79
N LEU A 112 -1.16 -4.62 -34.65
CA LEU A 112 -2.11 -3.52 -34.49
C LEU A 112 -1.72 -2.28 -35.28
N ILE A 113 -0.40 -2.00 -35.41
CA ILE A 113 0.11 -0.92 -36.27
C ILE A 113 -0.30 -1.15 -37.73
N HIS A 114 -0.15 -2.37 -38.22
CA HIS A 114 -0.61 -2.71 -39.57
C HIS A 114 -2.14 -2.59 -39.71
N GLN A 115 -2.92 -3.12 -38.76
CA GLN A 115 -4.37 -2.98 -38.77
C GLN A 115 -4.80 -1.51 -38.76
N TYR A 116 -4.14 -0.67 -37.96
CA TYR A 116 -4.39 0.78 -37.94
C TYR A 116 -4.02 1.46 -39.28
N ALA A 117 -2.93 1.05 -39.93
CA ALA A 117 -2.56 1.57 -41.25
C ALA A 117 -3.59 1.23 -42.30
N VAL A 118 -4.23 0.09 -42.24
CA VAL A 118 -5.37 -0.30 -43.09
C VAL A 118 -6.61 0.54 -42.75
N GLU A 119 -6.93 0.69 -41.46
CA GLU A 119 -8.10 1.44 -40.97
C GLU A 119 -8.03 2.92 -41.35
N SER A 120 -6.85 3.53 -41.18
CA SER A 120 -6.57 4.94 -41.54
C SER A 120 -6.44 5.21 -43.06
N GLY A 121 -6.45 4.15 -43.87
CA GLY A 121 -6.22 4.29 -45.33
C GLY A 121 -4.77 4.59 -45.73
N ALA A 122 -3.82 4.45 -44.81
CA ALA A 122 -2.39 4.65 -45.08
C ALA A 122 -1.79 3.52 -45.94
N VAL A 123 -2.42 2.37 -45.99
CA VAL A 123 -2.16 1.24 -46.89
C VAL A 123 -3.50 0.66 -47.39
N GLU A 124 -3.44 -0.12 -48.48
CA GLU A 124 -4.63 -0.77 -49.02
C GLU A 124 -5.24 -1.80 -48.07
N LYS A 125 -6.54 -2.11 -48.24
CA LYS A 125 -7.25 -3.08 -47.39
C LYS A 125 -6.62 -4.48 -47.38
N ASN A 126 -6.01 -4.89 -48.46
CA ASN A 126 -5.37 -6.19 -48.65
C ASN A 126 -3.84 -6.08 -48.57
N ALA A 127 -3.29 -4.99 -48.01
CA ALA A 127 -1.86 -4.83 -47.85
C ALA A 127 -1.23 -5.97 -47.05
N PRO A 128 -0.17 -6.63 -47.53
CA PRO A 128 0.46 -7.74 -46.86
C PRO A 128 1.11 -7.31 -45.53
N PHE A 129 1.07 -8.22 -44.55
CA PHE A 129 1.83 -8.12 -43.29
C PHE A 129 2.73 -9.35 -43.18
N VAL A 130 3.97 -9.17 -43.56
CA VAL A 130 4.98 -10.24 -43.58
C VAL A 130 5.79 -10.16 -42.30
N VAL A 131 6.02 -11.32 -41.65
CA VAL A 131 6.74 -11.42 -40.37
C VAL A 131 7.97 -12.31 -40.55
N LEU A 132 9.11 -11.85 -40.02
CA LEU A 132 10.33 -12.64 -39.96
C LEU A 132 10.96 -12.50 -38.57
N ASN A 133 11.28 -13.64 -37.95
CA ASN A 133 12.12 -13.66 -36.76
C ASN A 133 13.58 -13.81 -37.19
N CYS A 134 14.41 -12.80 -36.95
CA CYS A 134 15.83 -12.82 -37.33
C CYS A 134 16.64 -13.84 -36.49
N ALA A 135 16.18 -14.20 -35.30
CA ALA A 135 16.85 -15.19 -34.44
C ALA A 135 16.88 -16.59 -35.07
N ASP A 136 15.90 -16.94 -35.90
CA ASP A 136 15.86 -18.24 -36.60
C ASP A 136 17.04 -18.41 -37.57
N TYR A 137 17.68 -17.32 -37.95
CA TYR A 137 18.79 -17.26 -38.90
C TYR A 137 20.09 -16.72 -38.28
N ALA A 138 20.19 -16.60 -36.95
CA ALA A 138 21.34 -15.99 -36.27
C ALA A 138 22.70 -16.59 -36.65
N ASN A 139 22.72 -17.89 -36.97
CA ASN A 139 23.93 -18.63 -37.33
C ASN A 139 24.20 -18.69 -38.86
N ASN A 140 23.31 -18.09 -39.67
CA ASN A 140 23.43 -18.14 -41.14
C ASN A 140 22.96 -16.84 -41.79
N SER A 141 23.87 -15.85 -41.82
CA SER A 141 23.57 -14.52 -42.35
C SER A 141 23.32 -14.49 -43.88
N GLU A 142 23.93 -15.42 -44.64
CA GLU A 142 23.68 -15.55 -46.06
C GLU A 142 22.28 -16.07 -46.36
N LEU A 143 21.83 -17.06 -45.61
CA LEU A 143 20.46 -17.60 -45.71
C LEU A 143 19.45 -16.49 -45.35
N LEU A 144 19.70 -15.75 -44.27
CA LEU A 144 18.85 -14.60 -43.91
C LEU A 144 18.81 -13.55 -45.03
N SER A 145 19.95 -13.22 -45.62
CA SER A 145 20.04 -12.30 -46.78
C SER A 145 19.23 -12.82 -47.95
N SER A 146 19.34 -14.12 -48.28
CA SER A 146 18.53 -14.78 -49.31
C SER A 146 17.04 -14.75 -49.06
N VAL A 147 16.61 -14.96 -47.80
CA VAL A 147 15.20 -14.89 -47.42
C VAL A 147 14.66 -13.47 -47.51
N LEU A 148 15.44 -12.46 -47.08
CA LEU A 148 14.99 -11.07 -47.08
C LEU A 148 14.94 -10.48 -48.50
N PHE A 149 16.03 -10.65 -49.27
CA PHE A 149 16.23 -9.95 -50.57
C PHE A 149 15.96 -10.84 -51.76
N GLY A 150 15.82 -12.16 -51.56
CA GLY A 150 15.77 -13.11 -52.64
C GLY A 150 17.15 -13.44 -53.23
N HIS A 151 17.21 -14.41 -54.16
CA HIS A 151 18.44 -14.82 -54.81
C HIS A 151 18.17 -15.22 -56.27
N VAL A 152 19.16 -14.96 -57.12
CA VAL A 152 19.18 -15.47 -58.51
C VAL A 152 19.75 -16.88 -58.55
N LYS A 153 19.44 -17.63 -59.58
CA LYS A 153 19.99 -18.95 -59.82
C LYS A 153 21.53 -18.94 -59.80
N GLY A 154 22.13 -19.80 -58.98
CA GLY A 154 23.58 -19.91 -58.83
C GLY A 154 24.21 -18.91 -57.84
N ALA A 155 23.44 -18.18 -57.06
CA ALA A 155 23.93 -17.20 -56.09
C ALA A 155 24.75 -17.85 -54.96
N PHE A 156 24.44 -19.07 -54.56
CA PHE A 156 25.19 -19.90 -53.60
C PHE A 156 24.99 -21.40 -53.85
N THR A 157 25.75 -22.25 -53.17
CA THR A 157 25.65 -23.71 -53.31
C THR A 157 24.25 -24.18 -52.89
N GLY A 158 23.44 -24.66 -53.84
CA GLY A 158 22.04 -25.05 -53.65
C GLY A 158 21.01 -24.10 -54.19
N ALA A 159 21.40 -22.93 -54.75
CA ALA A 159 20.50 -22.00 -55.42
C ALA A 159 20.18 -22.49 -56.87
N ASN A 160 19.32 -23.51 -56.96
CA ASN A 160 18.99 -24.18 -58.26
C ASN A 160 18.02 -23.34 -59.09
N GLU A 161 17.21 -22.50 -58.45
CA GLU A 161 16.19 -21.65 -59.07
C GLU A 161 16.26 -20.23 -58.49
N GLU A 162 15.72 -19.26 -59.22
CA GLU A 162 15.54 -17.92 -58.71
C GLU A 162 14.35 -17.87 -57.72
N LYS A 163 14.53 -17.19 -56.58
CA LYS A 163 13.48 -17.04 -55.57
C LYS A 163 13.39 -15.59 -55.11
N GLN A 164 12.20 -15.02 -55.15
CA GLN A 164 11.92 -13.71 -54.58
C GLN A 164 12.01 -13.72 -53.05
N GLY A 165 12.45 -12.60 -52.47
CA GLY A 165 12.57 -12.41 -51.04
C GLY A 165 11.31 -11.80 -50.38
N LEU A 166 11.34 -11.75 -49.08
CA LEU A 166 10.21 -11.21 -48.28
C LEU A 166 9.94 -9.71 -48.57
N LEU A 167 10.92 -8.96 -49.03
CA LEU A 167 10.69 -7.57 -49.46
C LEU A 167 9.77 -7.48 -50.68
N ALA A 168 9.86 -8.42 -51.63
CA ALA A 168 8.94 -8.49 -52.75
C ALA A 168 7.54 -8.97 -52.29
N GLU A 169 7.46 -9.93 -51.35
CA GLU A 169 6.21 -10.43 -50.78
C GLU A 169 5.45 -9.34 -50.00
N ALA A 170 6.19 -8.45 -49.30
CA ALA A 170 5.65 -7.36 -48.53
C ALA A 170 5.32 -6.10 -49.35
N ASP A 171 5.45 -6.13 -50.66
CA ASP A 171 5.21 -4.93 -51.48
C ASP A 171 3.81 -4.35 -51.32
N GLY A 172 3.71 -3.06 -51.11
CA GLY A 172 2.48 -2.34 -50.77
C GLY A 172 2.03 -2.46 -49.31
N GLY A 173 2.76 -3.20 -48.45
CA GLY A 173 2.39 -3.47 -47.10
C GLY A 173 3.50 -3.25 -46.08
N TYR A 174 3.57 -4.15 -45.09
CA TYR A 174 4.52 -4.11 -43.99
C TYR A 174 5.39 -5.35 -43.94
N LEU A 175 6.66 -5.16 -43.66
CA LEU A 175 7.59 -6.24 -43.22
C LEU A 175 8.00 -5.98 -41.77
N PHE A 176 7.63 -6.90 -40.90
CA PHE A 176 7.98 -6.88 -39.49
C PHE A 176 9.16 -7.83 -39.24
N LEU A 177 10.29 -7.26 -38.81
CA LEU A 177 11.50 -7.99 -38.45
C LEU A 177 11.65 -8.02 -36.94
N ASP A 178 11.44 -9.20 -36.34
CA ASP A 178 11.60 -9.43 -34.90
C ASP A 178 13.04 -9.83 -34.57
N GLU A 179 13.51 -9.51 -33.38
CA GLU A 179 14.84 -9.78 -32.84
C GLU A 179 15.98 -9.30 -33.80
N VAL A 180 15.87 -8.05 -34.25
CA VAL A 180 16.77 -7.46 -35.27
C VAL A 180 18.22 -7.35 -34.82
N HIS A 181 18.52 -7.47 -33.52
CA HIS A 181 19.90 -7.56 -33.03
C HIS A 181 20.67 -8.79 -33.59
N ASN A 182 19.96 -9.78 -34.12
CA ASN A 182 20.57 -10.92 -34.83
C ASN A 182 20.94 -10.65 -36.30
N LEU A 183 20.65 -9.44 -36.81
CA LEU A 183 21.08 -9.04 -38.16
C LEU A 183 22.58 -8.81 -38.20
N SER A 184 23.27 -9.46 -39.15
CA SER A 184 24.67 -9.14 -39.44
C SER A 184 24.85 -7.72 -39.90
N ALA A 185 26.03 -7.14 -39.71
CA ALA A 185 26.35 -5.80 -40.19
C ALA A 185 26.03 -5.61 -41.67
N GLU A 186 26.31 -6.60 -42.51
CA GLU A 186 26.02 -6.60 -43.95
C GLU A 186 24.49 -6.49 -44.24
N ASN A 187 23.68 -7.26 -43.50
CA ASN A 187 22.23 -7.21 -43.68
C ASN A 187 21.64 -5.89 -43.16
N GLN A 188 22.21 -5.31 -42.11
CA GLN A 188 21.83 -3.98 -41.62
C GLN A 188 22.15 -2.91 -42.69
N GLU A 189 23.32 -2.98 -43.38
CA GLU A 189 23.68 -2.08 -44.45
C GLU A 189 22.76 -2.22 -45.66
N LYS A 190 22.40 -3.42 -46.08
CA LYS A 190 21.46 -3.65 -47.19
C LYS A 190 20.05 -3.11 -46.85
N LEU A 191 19.54 -3.32 -45.63
CA LEU A 191 18.28 -2.75 -45.20
C LEU A 191 18.30 -1.24 -45.08
N PHE A 192 19.43 -0.66 -44.64
CA PHE A 192 19.64 0.79 -44.61
C PHE A 192 19.51 1.41 -46.03
N LEU A 193 20.16 0.80 -47.05
CA LEU A 193 20.02 1.24 -48.43
C LEU A 193 18.58 1.12 -48.95
N PHE A 194 17.87 0.09 -48.54
CA PHE A 194 16.46 -0.10 -48.85
C PHE A 194 15.57 0.97 -48.21
N ILE A 195 15.79 1.33 -46.95
CA ILE A 195 15.03 2.40 -46.26
C ILE A 195 15.17 3.73 -47.04
N ASP A 196 16.38 4.08 -47.45
CA ASP A 196 16.65 5.34 -48.13
C ASP A 196 16.11 5.40 -49.58
N SER A 197 16.12 4.27 -50.28
CA SER A 197 15.88 4.28 -51.75
C SER A 197 14.66 3.47 -52.20
N GLN A 198 14.11 2.63 -51.34
CA GLN A 198 13.09 1.61 -51.67
C GLN A 198 13.54 0.67 -52.80
N LYS A 199 14.87 0.47 -52.91
CA LYS A 199 15.53 -0.39 -53.92
C LYS A 199 16.43 -1.40 -53.21
N TYR A 200 16.45 -2.60 -53.74
CA TYR A 200 17.32 -3.68 -53.24
C TYR A 200 17.85 -4.51 -54.40
N ARG A 201 18.83 -5.37 -54.11
CA ARG A 201 19.34 -6.35 -55.06
C ARG A 201 19.19 -7.75 -54.49
N MET A 202 18.84 -8.67 -55.37
CA MET A 202 18.83 -10.09 -55.04
C MET A 202 20.26 -10.59 -54.84
N LEU A 203 20.44 -11.62 -54.01
CA LEU A 203 21.73 -12.23 -53.80
C LEU A 203 22.26 -12.81 -55.15
N GLY A 204 23.51 -12.51 -55.46
CA GLY A 204 24.17 -12.92 -56.73
C GLY A 204 23.85 -11.98 -57.93
N ASP A 205 22.94 -11.01 -57.82
CA ASP A 205 22.65 -10.06 -58.89
C ASP A 205 23.36 -8.70 -58.61
N SER A 206 24.41 -8.43 -59.38
CA SER A 206 25.15 -7.19 -59.31
C SER A 206 24.63 -6.10 -60.26
N LYS A 207 23.70 -6.42 -61.20
CA LYS A 207 23.29 -5.52 -62.26
C LYS A 207 21.92 -4.92 -62.11
N ASN A 208 20.94 -5.71 -61.60
CA ASN A 208 19.56 -5.28 -61.60
C ASN A 208 19.11 -4.84 -60.20
N TRP A 209 18.47 -3.67 -60.18
CA TRP A 209 17.81 -3.19 -58.98
C TRP A 209 16.32 -3.59 -59.01
N GLN A 210 15.87 -4.18 -57.93
CA GLN A 210 14.46 -4.42 -57.62
C GLN A 210 13.90 -3.23 -56.83
N THR A 211 12.60 -2.97 -56.95
CA THR A 211 11.89 -1.94 -56.19
C THR A 211 10.70 -2.54 -55.47
N ALA A 212 10.50 -2.15 -54.26
CA ALA A 212 9.29 -2.50 -53.50
C ALA A 212 8.92 -1.36 -52.56
N LYS A 213 7.62 -1.10 -52.38
CA LYS A 213 7.11 -0.09 -51.45
C LYS A 213 6.73 -0.77 -50.12
N VAL A 214 7.72 -0.97 -49.27
CA VAL A 214 7.52 -1.70 -47.99
C VAL A 214 7.74 -0.75 -46.82
N ARG A 215 6.82 -0.81 -45.85
CA ARG A 215 6.98 -0.17 -44.55
C ARG A 215 7.65 -1.13 -43.59
N LEU A 216 8.79 -0.74 -43.03
CA LEU A 216 9.56 -1.58 -42.16
C LEU A 216 9.21 -1.31 -40.69
N LEU A 217 8.95 -2.38 -39.95
CA LEU A 217 8.83 -2.41 -38.51
C LEU A 217 9.90 -3.34 -37.94
N PHE A 218 10.61 -2.87 -36.94
CA PHE A 218 11.64 -3.63 -36.25
C PHE A 218 11.24 -3.90 -34.81
N ALA A 219 11.73 -5.02 -34.23
CA ALA A 219 11.63 -5.26 -32.81
C ALA A 219 12.93 -5.86 -32.27
N THR A 220 13.24 -5.56 -31.01
CA THR A 220 14.39 -6.10 -30.29
C THR A 220 14.15 -6.19 -28.80
N THR A 221 14.80 -7.18 -28.17
CA THR A 221 14.91 -7.31 -26.72
C THR A 221 16.15 -6.64 -26.15
N GLU A 222 17.14 -6.36 -27.02
CA GLU A 222 18.45 -5.83 -26.64
C GLU A 222 18.52 -4.31 -26.76
N ASP A 223 19.55 -3.73 -26.12
CA ASP A 223 19.83 -2.29 -26.27
C ASP A 223 20.29 -1.97 -27.71
N ILE A 224 19.52 -1.11 -28.36
CA ILE A 224 19.77 -0.68 -29.76
C ILE A 224 21.11 0.04 -29.94
N HIS A 225 21.63 0.68 -28.88
CA HIS A 225 22.86 1.44 -28.95
C HIS A 225 24.10 0.54 -29.00
N SER A 226 24.03 -0.65 -28.43
CA SER A 226 25.12 -1.62 -28.41
C SER A 226 25.07 -2.61 -29.57
N THR A 227 23.88 -2.90 -30.11
CA THR A 227 23.67 -4.02 -31.03
C THR A 227 23.50 -3.58 -32.51
N LEU A 228 22.99 -2.37 -32.74
CA LEU A 228 22.75 -1.91 -34.10
C LEU A 228 23.77 -0.85 -34.56
N LEU A 229 24.17 -0.91 -35.84
CA LEU A 229 25.07 0.05 -36.43
C LEU A 229 24.52 1.49 -36.32
N ALA A 230 25.37 2.45 -36.00
CA ALA A 230 24.98 3.86 -35.86
C ALA A 230 24.35 4.42 -37.15
N THR A 231 24.83 3.96 -38.31
CA THR A 231 24.28 4.31 -39.61
C THR A 231 22.88 3.80 -39.84
N PHE A 232 22.58 2.58 -39.39
CA PHE A 232 21.25 1.97 -39.46
C PHE A 232 20.27 2.66 -38.51
N ARG A 233 20.65 2.90 -37.24
CA ARG A 233 19.82 3.59 -36.23
C ARG A 233 19.36 4.99 -36.69
N ARG A 234 20.21 5.76 -37.35
CA ARG A 234 19.86 7.11 -37.85
C ARG A 234 18.70 7.12 -38.84
N ARG A 235 18.33 5.99 -39.44
CA ARG A 235 17.20 5.83 -40.37
C ARG A 235 15.93 5.35 -39.70
N ILE A 236 16.00 5.10 -38.40
CA ILE A 236 14.83 4.67 -37.60
C ILE A 236 14.47 5.82 -36.66
N PRO A 237 13.63 6.78 -37.11
CA PRO A 237 13.34 7.98 -36.32
C PRO A 237 12.48 7.75 -35.11
N PHE A 238 11.71 6.64 -35.07
CA PHE A 238 10.83 6.32 -33.96
C PHE A 238 11.31 5.11 -33.21
N GLU A 239 11.78 5.35 -31.98
CA GLU A 239 12.02 4.35 -30.98
C GLU A 239 10.80 4.27 -30.05
N ILE A 240 10.25 3.06 -29.91
CA ILE A 240 9.03 2.76 -29.17
C ILE A 240 9.40 1.76 -28.10
N ARG A 241 9.36 2.16 -26.82
CA ARG A 241 9.57 1.25 -25.69
C ARG A 241 8.23 0.79 -25.12
N ILE A 242 8.02 -0.53 -25.09
CA ILE A 242 6.89 -1.13 -24.39
C ILE A 242 7.30 -1.35 -22.92
N PRO A 243 6.54 -0.84 -21.94
CA PRO A 243 6.85 -1.05 -20.53
C PRO A 243 6.67 -2.52 -20.13
N ASP A 244 7.46 -2.94 -19.15
CA ASP A 244 7.37 -4.25 -18.55
C ASP A 244 6.06 -4.43 -17.77
N PHE A 245 5.70 -5.68 -17.47
CA PHE A 245 4.44 -5.98 -16.77
C PHE A 245 4.32 -5.23 -15.44
N LEU A 246 5.38 -5.19 -14.65
CA LEU A 246 5.40 -4.51 -13.33
C LEU A 246 5.51 -2.98 -13.44
N GLU A 247 6.00 -2.45 -14.56
CA GLU A 247 5.98 -1.01 -14.84
C GLU A 247 4.58 -0.49 -15.20
N ARG A 248 3.63 -1.39 -15.52
CA ARG A 248 2.26 -1.03 -15.84
C ARG A 248 1.45 -0.72 -14.59
N SER A 249 0.43 0.12 -14.72
CA SER A 249 -0.47 0.42 -13.60
C SER A 249 -1.13 -0.85 -13.05
N TYR A 250 -1.56 -0.81 -11.80
CA TYR A 250 -2.27 -1.94 -11.20
C TYR A 250 -3.53 -2.30 -11.99
N GLY A 251 -4.29 -1.31 -12.44
CA GLY A 251 -5.48 -1.51 -13.26
C GLY A 251 -5.18 -2.25 -14.56
N GLU A 252 -4.11 -1.88 -15.26
CA GLU A 252 -3.69 -2.58 -16.49
C GLU A 252 -3.28 -4.03 -16.22
N ARG A 253 -2.49 -4.27 -15.17
CA ARG A 253 -2.08 -5.62 -14.77
C ARG A 253 -3.29 -6.48 -14.41
N PHE A 254 -4.23 -5.87 -13.67
CA PHE A 254 -5.50 -6.52 -13.33
C PHE A 254 -6.31 -6.93 -14.57
N LEU A 255 -6.44 -6.03 -15.54
CA LEU A 255 -7.13 -6.29 -16.80
C LEU A 255 -6.44 -7.38 -17.62
N LEU A 256 -5.10 -7.37 -17.69
CA LEU A 256 -4.32 -8.39 -18.38
C LEU A 256 -4.54 -9.78 -17.79
N VAL A 257 -4.36 -9.93 -16.47
CA VAL A 257 -4.54 -11.20 -15.75
C VAL A 257 -6.00 -11.69 -15.90
N SER A 258 -6.97 -10.80 -15.70
CA SER A 258 -8.39 -11.13 -15.87
C SER A 258 -8.71 -11.57 -17.29
N SER A 259 -8.15 -10.90 -18.30
CA SER A 259 -8.36 -11.26 -19.70
C SER A 259 -7.80 -12.65 -20.02
N PHE A 260 -6.68 -13.04 -19.40
CA PHE A 260 -6.11 -14.37 -19.61
C PHE A 260 -6.96 -15.46 -18.98
N PHE A 261 -7.43 -15.29 -17.75
CA PHE A 261 -8.37 -16.21 -17.12
C PHE A 261 -9.68 -16.33 -17.91
N GLN A 262 -10.22 -15.19 -18.37
CA GLN A 262 -11.43 -15.16 -19.18
C GLN A 262 -11.25 -15.92 -20.51
N ASN A 263 -10.11 -15.74 -21.18
CA ASN A 263 -9.78 -16.46 -22.41
C ASN A 263 -9.68 -17.99 -22.17
N GLU A 264 -9.06 -18.40 -21.06
CA GLU A 264 -8.98 -19.83 -20.70
C GLU A 264 -10.38 -20.40 -20.39
N ALA A 265 -11.25 -19.66 -19.69
CA ALA A 265 -12.63 -20.06 -19.45
C ALA A 265 -13.39 -20.30 -20.77
N GLU A 266 -13.18 -19.44 -21.78
CA GLU A 266 -13.78 -19.59 -23.12
C GLU A 266 -13.22 -20.79 -23.88
N ILE A 267 -11.91 -21.02 -23.83
CA ILE A 267 -11.24 -22.17 -24.49
C ILE A 267 -11.71 -23.48 -23.88
N LEU A 268 -11.73 -23.54 -22.55
CA LEU A 268 -12.10 -24.77 -21.81
C LEU A 268 -13.61 -24.99 -21.73
N LYS A 269 -14.42 -23.98 -22.08
CA LYS A 269 -15.89 -23.95 -21.94
C LYS A 269 -16.35 -24.31 -20.53
N LYS A 270 -15.62 -23.81 -19.53
CA LYS A 270 -15.90 -24.00 -18.10
C LYS A 270 -15.76 -22.67 -17.35
N ASN A 271 -16.54 -22.52 -16.28
CA ASN A 271 -16.34 -21.40 -15.37
C ASN A 271 -15.04 -21.62 -14.58
N ILE A 272 -14.33 -20.54 -14.29
CA ILE A 272 -13.09 -20.56 -13.51
C ILE A 272 -13.28 -19.68 -12.28
N CYS A 273 -13.06 -20.26 -11.11
CA CYS A 273 -13.03 -19.57 -9.82
C CYS A 273 -11.59 -19.53 -9.32
N VAL A 274 -11.06 -18.33 -9.10
CA VAL A 274 -9.66 -18.11 -8.66
C VAL A 274 -9.68 -17.44 -7.30
N ASP A 275 -8.99 -18.02 -6.33
CA ASP A 275 -8.75 -17.42 -5.01
C ASP A 275 -8.11 -16.04 -5.16
N SER A 276 -8.58 -15.04 -4.39
CA SER A 276 -8.11 -13.66 -4.45
C SER A 276 -6.61 -13.54 -4.15
N GLU A 277 -6.06 -14.33 -3.21
CA GLU A 277 -4.62 -14.35 -2.92
C GLU A 277 -3.83 -14.91 -4.12
N TYR A 278 -4.34 -15.96 -4.76
CA TYR A 278 -3.69 -16.53 -5.95
C TYR A 278 -3.71 -15.55 -7.13
N PHE A 279 -4.85 -14.89 -7.35
CA PHE A 279 -4.98 -13.87 -8.37
C PHE A 279 -3.99 -12.72 -8.15
N ARG A 280 -3.86 -12.23 -6.90
CA ARG A 280 -2.92 -11.20 -6.52
C ARG A 280 -1.46 -11.61 -6.78
N ARG A 281 -1.09 -12.87 -6.53
CA ARG A 281 0.25 -13.39 -6.89
C ARG A 281 0.52 -13.28 -8.38
N MET A 282 -0.50 -13.48 -9.23
CA MET A 282 -0.35 -13.29 -10.68
C MET A 282 -0.14 -11.82 -11.06
N LEU A 283 -0.73 -10.87 -10.33
CA LEU A 283 -0.53 -9.44 -10.56
C LEU A 283 0.89 -8.97 -10.25
N ASN A 284 1.57 -9.64 -9.32
CA ASN A 284 2.90 -9.27 -8.84
C ASN A 284 3.98 -10.29 -9.29
N LEU A 285 3.67 -11.09 -10.31
CA LEU A 285 4.57 -12.12 -10.81
C LEU A 285 5.82 -11.48 -11.42
N HIS A 286 6.98 -11.80 -10.84
CA HIS A 286 8.28 -11.37 -11.29
C HIS A 286 9.02 -12.55 -11.92
N GLU A 287 8.72 -12.84 -13.19
CA GLU A 287 9.36 -13.95 -13.93
C GLU A 287 9.95 -13.45 -15.25
N GLU A 288 11.05 -14.08 -15.68
CA GLU A 288 11.58 -13.90 -17.04
C GLU A 288 10.50 -14.31 -18.06
N GLY A 289 10.29 -13.47 -19.09
CA GLY A 289 9.23 -13.67 -20.09
C GLY A 289 7.99 -12.80 -19.87
N ASN A 290 7.98 -11.96 -18.82
CA ASN A 290 7.07 -10.82 -18.67
C ASN A 290 5.56 -11.20 -18.78
N ILE A 291 4.76 -10.46 -19.56
CA ILE A 291 3.32 -10.74 -19.81
C ILE A 291 3.13 -12.14 -20.40
N GLY A 292 4.06 -12.59 -21.24
CA GLY A 292 4.04 -13.94 -21.82
C GLY A 292 4.16 -15.03 -20.76
N ALA A 293 5.02 -14.83 -19.75
CA ALA A 293 5.16 -15.74 -18.62
C ALA A 293 3.88 -15.82 -17.78
N VAL A 294 3.28 -14.66 -17.45
CA VAL A 294 1.99 -14.59 -16.74
C VAL A 294 0.90 -15.38 -17.48
N LYS A 295 0.77 -15.15 -18.79
CA LYS A 295 -0.18 -15.87 -19.64
C LYS A 295 0.06 -17.39 -19.65
N SER A 296 1.33 -17.80 -19.77
CA SER A 296 1.71 -19.22 -19.78
C SER A 296 1.43 -19.87 -18.43
N ARG A 297 1.73 -19.18 -17.32
CA ARG A 297 1.46 -19.63 -15.96
C ARG A 297 -0.03 -19.86 -15.73
N ILE A 298 -0.87 -18.92 -16.12
CA ILE A 298 -2.32 -19.02 -16.02
C ILE A 298 -2.82 -20.22 -16.83
N LYS A 299 -2.33 -20.40 -18.07
CA LYS A 299 -2.69 -21.53 -18.91
C LYS A 299 -2.33 -22.87 -18.26
N VAL A 300 -1.13 -23.00 -17.68
CA VAL A 300 -0.71 -24.23 -16.99
C VAL A 300 -1.61 -24.51 -15.78
N LEU A 301 -1.94 -23.49 -15.00
CA LEU A 301 -2.84 -23.64 -13.84
C LEU A 301 -4.24 -24.09 -14.24
N CYS A 302 -4.81 -23.48 -15.25
CA CYS A 302 -6.12 -23.86 -15.77
C CYS A 302 -6.11 -25.29 -16.34
N ALA A 303 -5.03 -25.68 -17.02
CA ALA A 303 -4.89 -27.05 -17.53
C ALA A 303 -4.75 -28.10 -16.39
N GLN A 304 -4.02 -27.77 -15.32
CA GLN A 304 -3.92 -28.62 -14.14
C GLN A 304 -5.27 -28.78 -13.43
N ALA A 305 -5.97 -27.66 -13.18
CA ALA A 305 -7.32 -27.70 -12.62
C ALA A 305 -8.27 -28.52 -13.48
N TYR A 306 -8.24 -28.32 -14.79
CA TYR A 306 -9.09 -29.07 -15.76
C TYR A 306 -8.83 -30.58 -15.72
N SER A 307 -7.57 -31.00 -15.56
CA SER A 307 -7.21 -32.43 -15.49
C SER A 307 -7.63 -33.09 -14.18
N GLN A 308 -7.69 -32.34 -13.08
CA GLN A 308 -7.95 -32.85 -11.74
C GLN A 308 -9.43 -32.76 -11.33
N GLN A 309 -10.18 -31.80 -11.88
CA GLN A 309 -11.53 -31.48 -11.46
C GLN A 309 -12.53 -31.81 -12.58
N ARG A 310 -13.59 -32.60 -12.28
CA ARG A 310 -14.66 -32.94 -13.22
C ARG A 310 -15.87 -32.00 -13.12
N GLU A 311 -15.86 -31.07 -12.19
CA GLU A 311 -16.95 -30.12 -11.91
C GLU A 311 -17.16 -29.13 -13.06
N GLU A 312 -18.33 -28.48 -13.10
CA GLU A 312 -18.63 -27.42 -14.07
C GLU A 312 -17.80 -26.15 -13.85
N GLU A 313 -17.37 -25.91 -12.62
CA GLU A 313 -16.52 -24.80 -12.23
C GLU A 313 -15.15 -25.29 -11.80
N LEU A 314 -14.10 -24.78 -12.45
CA LEU A 314 -12.71 -25.07 -12.09
C LEU A 314 -12.26 -24.14 -10.98
N ARG A 315 -11.80 -24.68 -9.86
CA ARG A 315 -11.32 -23.91 -8.71
C ARG A 315 -9.80 -23.90 -8.64
N ILE A 316 -9.22 -22.70 -8.62
CA ILE A 316 -7.77 -22.48 -8.46
C ILE A 316 -7.58 -21.85 -7.08
N THR A 317 -7.12 -22.66 -6.11
CA THR A 317 -6.99 -22.27 -4.70
C THR A 317 -5.55 -22.32 -4.25
N THR A 318 -5.21 -21.52 -3.23
CA THR A 318 -3.91 -21.57 -2.56
C THR A 318 -3.85 -22.77 -1.62
N PRO A 319 -2.87 -23.68 -1.74
CA PRO A 319 -2.76 -24.83 -0.85
C PRO A 319 -2.72 -24.41 0.63
N GLY A 320 -3.63 -24.96 1.44
CA GLY A 320 -3.63 -24.78 2.90
C GLY A 320 -4.38 -23.55 3.43
N LYS A 321 -5.03 -22.76 2.59
CA LYS A 321 -5.91 -21.65 3.00
C LYS A 321 -7.23 -21.71 2.25
N GLU A 322 -8.35 -21.72 2.98
CA GLU A 322 -9.66 -21.39 2.40
C GLU A 322 -9.81 -19.87 2.47
N SER A 323 -9.75 -19.20 1.33
CA SER A 323 -10.06 -17.77 1.23
C SER A 323 -11.56 -17.60 0.99
N SER A 324 -12.18 -16.66 1.71
CA SER A 324 -13.59 -16.33 1.54
C SER A 324 -13.87 -15.59 0.23
N ASP A 325 -12.84 -15.04 -0.42
CA ASP A 325 -12.95 -14.21 -1.61
C ASP A 325 -12.33 -14.88 -2.83
N SER A 326 -13.07 -14.87 -3.96
CA SER A 326 -12.61 -15.42 -5.22
C SER A 326 -13.12 -14.62 -6.41
N PHE A 327 -12.33 -14.68 -7.51
CA PHE A 327 -12.69 -14.09 -8.80
C PHE A 327 -13.31 -15.17 -9.70
N HIS A 328 -14.47 -14.84 -10.29
CA HIS A 328 -15.19 -15.77 -11.15
C HIS A 328 -15.14 -15.33 -12.61
N PHE A 329 -14.74 -16.25 -13.50
CA PHE A 329 -14.67 -16.05 -14.94
C PHE A 329 -15.65 -17.03 -15.62
N TYR A 330 -16.60 -16.47 -16.37
CA TYR A 330 -17.70 -17.24 -16.94
C TYR A 330 -17.54 -17.41 -18.45
N TRP A 331 -17.61 -18.65 -18.96
CA TRP A 331 -17.48 -18.94 -20.38
C TRP A 331 -18.72 -18.57 -21.22
N ASN A 332 -19.93 -18.54 -20.63
CA ASN A 332 -21.22 -18.45 -21.34
C ASN A 332 -22.11 -17.27 -20.89
N ARG A 333 -21.60 -16.18 -20.34
CA ARG A 333 -22.40 -15.00 -19.97
C ARG A 333 -22.25 -13.86 -20.99
N PRO A 334 -23.35 -13.23 -21.45
CA PRO A 334 -23.29 -12.07 -22.34
C PRO A 334 -22.70 -10.81 -21.70
N GLU A 335 -22.49 -10.80 -20.38
CA GLU A 335 -21.96 -9.67 -19.60
C GLU A 335 -20.43 -9.51 -19.69
N LYS A 336 -19.77 -10.29 -20.51
CA LYS A 336 -18.31 -10.37 -20.70
C LYS A 336 -17.59 -9.03 -20.94
N LYS A 337 -18.27 -8.07 -21.56
CA LYS A 337 -17.69 -6.74 -21.86
C LYS A 337 -17.98 -5.69 -20.80
N LYS A 338 -18.98 -5.93 -19.95
CA LYS A 338 -19.50 -4.92 -19.02
C LYS A 338 -18.51 -4.56 -17.90
N TRP A 339 -17.88 -5.57 -17.29
CA TRP A 339 -16.93 -5.29 -16.20
C TRP A 339 -15.61 -4.71 -16.70
N MET A 340 -15.12 -5.06 -17.90
CA MET A 340 -13.92 -4.44 -18.49
C MET A 340 -14.12 -2.94 -18.77
N SER A 341 -15.32 -2.52 -19.20
CA SER A 341 -15.65 -1.10 -19.38
C SER A 341 -15.81 -0.34 -18.06
N SER A 342 -16.16 -1.04 -16.97
CA SER A 342 -16.38 -0.40 -15.67
C SER A 342 -15.10 0.16 -15.05
N TYR A 343 -13.91 -0.32 -15.42
CA TYR A 343 -12.63 0.27 -14.96
C TYR A 343 -12.28 1.58 -15.66
N GLN A 344 -12.80 1.80 -16.87
CA GLN A 344 -12.56 3.05 -17.63
C GLN A 344 -13.15 4.29 -16.94
N ILE A 345 -14.08 4.12 -15.99
CA ILE A 345 -14.61 5.22 -15.19
C ILE A 345 -13.54 5.95 -14.38
N PHE A 346 -12.44 5.28 -14.04
CA PHE A 346 -11.35 5.87 -13.29
C PHE A 346 -10.24 6.44 -14.19
N SER A 347 -10.34 6.27 -15.50
CA SER A 347 -9.32 6.78 -16.43
C SER A 347 -9.15 8.29 -16.29
N ASN A 348 -7.89 8.72 -16.12
CA ASN A 348 -7.48 10.12 -15.95
C ASN A 348 -8.16 10.86 -14.78
N ILE A 349 -8.56 10.15 -13.74
CA ILE A 349 -9.19 10.77 -12.58
C ILE A 349 -8.18 11.47 -11.69
N THR A 350 -6.94 10.99 -11.66
CA THR A 350 -5.83 11.58 -10.89
C THR A 350 -5.17 12.76 -11.61
N GLY A 351 -5.56 13.07 -12.84
CA GLY A 351 -4.98 14.16 -13.65
C GLY A 351 -5.17 15.57 -13.07
N CYS A 352 -6.04 15.76 -12.08
CA CYS A 352 -6.18 17.01 -11.34
C CYS A 352 -5.01 17.29 -10.35
N PHE A 353 -4.22 16.26 -10.01
CA PHE A 353 -3.06 16.40 -9.14
C PHE A 353 -1.79 16.62 -9.98
N VAL A 354 -1.08 17.71 -9.72
CA VAL A 354 0.16 18.07 -10.42
C VAL A 354 1.35 17.84 -9.49
N PRO A 355 2.47 17.24 -10.00
CA PRO A 355 3.68 17.09 -9.21
C PRO A 355 4.17 18.38 -8.56
N GLY A 356 4.55 18.32 -7.27
CA GLY A 356 5.01 19.49 -6.54
C GLY A 356 3.92 20.34 -5.89
N MET A 357 2.66 19.88 -5.86
CA MET A 357 1.61 20.50 -5.05
C MET A 357 1.98 20.44 -3.57
N ASN A 358 1.70 21.54 -2.84
CA ASN A 358 1.74 21.58 -1.38
C ASN A 358 0.41 21.11 -0.79
N TYR A 359 0.36 20.87 0.52
CA TYR A 359 -0.83 20.36 1.20
C TYR A 359 -2.07 21.24 1.00
N SER A 360 -1.95 22.58 1.07
CA SER A 360 -3.09 23.48 0.87
C SER A 360 -3.71 23.38 -0.51
N LYS A 361 -2.88 23.18 -1.55
CA LYS A 361 -3.38 22.97 -2.92
C LYS A 361 -4.01 21.60 -3.11
N ILE A 362 -3.51 20.58 -2.41
CA ILE A 362 -4.11 19.24 -2.41
C ILE A 362 -5.49 19.31 -1.76
N GLU A 363 -5.64 20.06 -0.65
CA GLU A 363 -6.90 20.24 0.06
C GLU A 363 -7.98 20.87 -0.86
N GLU A 364 -7.63 21.92 -1.63
CA GLU A 364 -8.53 22.56 -2.61
C GLU A 364 -8.97 21.60 -3.73
N VAL A 365 -8.09 20.73 -4.19
CA VAL A 365 -8.36 19.79 -5.30
C VAL A 365 -9.09 18.53 -4.82
N LEU A 366 -8.94 18.16 -3.56
CA LEU A 366 -9.44 16.91 -3.01
C LEU A 366 -10.98 16.80 -3.05
N ASP A 367 -11.67 17.89 -2.76
CA ASP A 367 -13.14 17.95 -2.82
C ASP A 367 -13.63 17.72 -4.26
N LEU A 368 -12.99 18.34 -5.24
CA LEU A 368 -13.30 18.15 -6.66
C LEU A 368 -13.04 16.70 -7.09
N PHE A 369 -11.95 16.11 -6.61
CA PHE A 369 -11.60 14.72 -6.86
C PHE A 369 -12.67 13.76 -6.33
N LEU A 370 -13.09 13.92 -5.07
CA LEU A 370 -14.16 13.12 -4.46
C LEU A 370 -15.51 13.28 -5.17
N GLN A 371 -15.89 14.52 -5.51
CA GLN A 371 -17.12 14.79 -6.27
C GLN A 371 -17.07 14.11 -7.65
N THR A 372 -15.92 14.16 -8.33
CA THR A 372 -15.75 13.53 -9.63
C THR A 372 -15.85 12.03 -9.55
N ILE A 373 -15.20 11.39 -8.54
CA ILE A 373 -15.34 9.96 -8.30
C ILE A 373 -16.82 9.61 -8.07
N THR A 374 -17.48 10.30 -7.16
CA THR A 374 -18.86 10.02 -6.79
C THR A 374 -19.80 10.15 -7.99
N ARG A 375 -19.69 11.24 -8.77
CA ARG A 375 -20.47 11.43 -10.00
C ARG A 375 -20.25 10.28 -10.99
N ARG A 376 -19.02 9.95 -11.31
CA ARG A 376 -18.69 8.86 -12.25
C ARG A 376 -19.20 7.50 -11.78
N LEU A 377 -19.13 7.24 -10.47
CA LEU A 377 -19.69 6.01 -9.88
C LEU A 377 -21.21 5.96 -9.96
N GLU A 378 -21.91 7.10 -9.72
CA GLU A 378 -23.37 7.17 -9.80
C GLU A 378 -23.89 7.04 -11.24
N GLU A 379 -23.23 7.65 -12.20
CA GLU A 379 -23.54 7.50 -13.63
C GLU A 379 -23.43 6.03 -14.05
N ASN A 380 -22.39 5.32 -13.56
CA ASN A 380 -22.16 3.92 -13.90
C ASN A 380 -23.06 2.94 -13.12
N LYS A 381 -23.51 3.30 -11.91
CA LYS A 381 -24.49 2.49 -11.15
C LYS A 381 -25.82 2.32 -11.88
N LYS A 382 -26.22 3.28 -12.70
CA LYS A 382 -27.45 3.20 -13.52
C LYS A 382 -27.32 2.20 -14.66
N GLU A 383 -26.11 1.93 -15.11
CA GLU A 383 -25.82 1.04 -16.25
C GLU A 383 -25.30 -0.34 -15.82
N ASN A 384 -24.65 -0.44 -14.67
CA ASN A 384 -23.96 -1.65 -14.20
C ASN A 384 -23.99 -1.73 -12.66
N ASN A 385 -24.19 -2.93 -12.10
CA ASN A 385 -24.05 -3.18 -10.65
C ASN A 385 -22.57 -3.14 -10.24
N PHE A 386 -22.05 -1.92 -9.98
CA PHE A 386 -20.65 -1.66 -9.68
C PHE A 386 -20.14 -2.37 -8.40
N CYS A 387 -21.02 -2.48 -7.37
CA CYS A 387 -20.69 -3.14 -6.10
C CYS A 387 -20.49 -4.66 -6.21
N GLU A 388 -20.85 -5.27 -7.33
CA GLU A 388 -20.70 -6.73 -7.56
C GLU A 388 -19.36 -7.10 -8.20
N ILE A 389 -18.48 -6.12 -8.47
CA ILE A 389 -17.14 -6.39 -9.01
C ILE A 389 -16.26 -6.89 -7.87
N PRO A 390 -15.82 -8.15 -7.86
CA PRO A 390 -15.12 -8.78 -6.74
C PRO A 390 -13.93 -7.98 -6.16
N PRO A 391 -13.05 -7.34 -6.99
CA PRO A 391 -11.94 -6.56 -6.43
C PRO A 391 -12.41 -5.38 -5.61
N PHE A 392 -13.49 -4.70 -6.01
CA PHE A 392 -13.96 -3.53 -5.29
C PHE A 392 -14.52 -3.91 -3.92
N ARG A 393 -15.28 -5.01 -3.85
CA ARG A 393 -15.76 -5.54 -2.59
C ARG A 393 -14.62 -5.96 -1.66
N HIS A 394 -13.60 -6.62 -2.18
CA HIS A 394 -12.42 -7.00 -1.40
C HIS A 394 -11.71 -5.78 -0.78
N TYR A 395 -11.48 -4.72 -1.57
CA TYR A 395 -10.87 -3.50 -1.05
C TYR A 395 -11.79 -2.74 -0.08
N GLU A 396 -13.10 -2.76 -0.29
CA GLU A 396 -14.08 -2.17 0.63
C GLU A 396 -13.98 -2.81 2.02
N GLU A 397 -14.02 -4.13 2.09
CA GLU A 397 -13.90 -4.87 3.35
C GLU A 397 -12.54 -4.68 4.01
N LYS A 398 -11.44 -4.70 3.24
CA LYS A 398 -10.09 -4.43 3.76
C LYS A 398 -9.96 -3.01 4.30
N CYS A 399 -10.41 -2.00 3.57
CA CYS A 399 -10.40 -0.61 4.04
C CYS A 399 -11.19 -0.48 5.33
N ARG A 400 -12.43 -0.97 5.36
CA ARG A 400 -13.32 -0.93 6.53
C ARG A 400 -12.69 -1.54 7.78
N ASN A 401 -12.17 -2.76 7.66
CA ASN A 401 -11.56 -3.49 8.77
C ASN A 401 -10.26 -2.81 9.24
N SER A 402 -9.40 -2.38 8.32
CA SER A 402 -8.12 -1.75 8.65
C SER A 402 -8.30 -0.38 9.27
N ILE A 403 -9.19 0.45 8.72
CA ILE A 403 -9.53 1.78 9.27
C ILE A 403 -10.06 1.64 10.69
N ASN A 404 -11.09 0.80 10.90
CA ASN A 404 -11.70 0.64 12.21
C ASN A 404 -10.70 0.11 13.25
N LYS A 405 -9.84 -0.84 12.89
CA LYS A 405 -8.84 -1.38 13.79
C LYS A 405 -7.75 -0.36 14.14
N ILE A 406 -7.20 0.30 13.11
CA ILE A 406 -6.01 1.15 13.28
C ILE A 406 -6.40 2.50 13.88
N LEU A 407 -7.44 3.19 13.37
CA LEU A 407 -7.85 4.47 13.94
C LEU A 407 -8.35 4.34 15.38
N LYS A 408 -8.99 3.20 15.73
CA LYS A 408 -9.38 2.92 17.11
C LYS A 408 -8.18 2.88 18.05
N SER A 409 -7.04 2.34 17.61
CA SER A 409 -5.80 2.31 18.41
C SER A 409 -5.17 3.71 18.63
N TYR A 410 -5.63 4.70 17.89
CA TYR A 410 -5.26 6.12 18.04
C TYR A 410 -6.39 6.96 18.69
N GLY A 411 -7.47 6.32 19.15
CA GLY A 411 -8.58 7.00 19.81
C GLY A 411 -9.63 7.61 18.87
N TYR A 412 -9.60 7.24 17.55
CA TYR A 412 -10.52 7.83 16.57
C TYR A 412 -11.45 6.80 15.93
N ARG A 413 -12.55 7.28 15.40
CA ARG A 413 -13.49 6.50 14.59
C ARG A 413 -14.01 7.35 13.47
N LEU A 414 -14.11 6.76 12.27
CA LEU A 414 -14.81 7.35 11.14
C LEU A 414 -16.22 6.79 11.02
N ASN A 415 -17.12 7.60 10.49
CA ASN A 415 -18.45 7.13 10.14
C ASN A 415 -18.45 6.35 8.80
N GLU A 416 -19.58 5.72 8.48
CA GLU A 416 -19.70 4.87 7.28
C GLU A 416 -19.49 5.65 5.97
N LEU A 417 -19.88 6.93 5.91
CA LEU A 417 -19.69 7.76 4.72
C LEU A 417 -18.21 8.11 4.53
N GLU A 418 -17.50 8.41 5.60
CA GLU A 418 -16.06 8.70 5.57
C GLU A 418 -15.24 7.47 5.19
N ILE A 419 -15.62 6.27 5.68
CA ILE A 419 -15.00 5.03 5.26
C ILE A 419 -15.23 4.76 3.76
N ASP A 420 -16.43 5.06 3.26
CA ASP A 420 -16.76 4.94 1.84
C ASP A 420 -15.98 5.96 0.97
N GLU A 421 -15.78 7.20 1.45
CA GLU A 421 -14.92 8.18 0.78
C GLU A 421 -13.46 7.69 0.68
N PHE A 422 -12.91 7.19 1.79
CA PHE A 422 -11.56 6.62 1.81
C PHE A 422 -11.41 5.48 0.80
N TYR A 423 -12.32 4.53 0.84
CA TYR A 423 -12.36 3.40 -0.08
C TYR A 423 -12.42 3.86 -1.54
N LYS A 424 -13.31 4.82 -1.86
CA LYS A 424 -13.45 5.37 -3.21
C LYS A 424 -12.16 6.00 -3.71
N MET A 425 -11.44 6.74 -2.86
CA MET A 425 -10.13 7.31 -3.23
C MET A 425 -9.11 6.21 -3.52
N VAL A 426 -9.04 5.17 -2.69
CA VAL A 426 -8.12 4.06 -2.88
C VAL A 426 -8.37 3.37 -4.23
N ILE A 427 -9.62 2.97 -4.52
CA ILE A 427 -9.92 2.29 -5.78
C ILE A 427 -9.75 3.19 -7.00
N ALA A 428 -10.06 4.49 -6.88
CA ALA A 428 -9.89 5.43 -7.97
C ALA A 428 -8.43 5.54 -8.41
N VAL A 429 -7.50 5.61 -7.45
CA VAL A 429 -6.07 5.67 -7.74
C VAL A 429 -5.53 4.32 -8.24
N LEU A 430 -5.96 3.22 -7.63
CA LEU A 430 -5.52 1.88 -8.03
C LEU A 430 -5.93 1.51 -9.45
N PHE A 431 -7.11 1.92 -9.86
CA PHE A 431 -7.68 1.58 -11.17
C PHE A 431 -7.60 2.71 -12.19
N ASP A 432 -6.95 3.84 -11.89
CA ASP A 432 -6.62 4.83 -12.90
C ASP A 432 -5.49 4.33 -13.80
N GLU A 433 -5.84 3.96 -15.03
CA GLU A 433 -4.89 3.47 -16.03
C GLU A 433 -3.85 4.52 -16.42
N THR A 434 -4.15 5.81 -16.21
CA THR A 434 -3.26 6.93 -16.58
C THR A 434 -2.31 7.34 -15.46
N PHE A 435 -2.45 6.76 -14.27
CA PHE A 435 -1.63 7.11 -13.12
C PHE A 435 -0.25 6.44 -13.15
N PHE A 436 0.79 7.24 -13.39
CA PHE A 436 2.20 6.79 -13.44
C PHE A 436 3.05 7.31 -12.28
N GLY A 437 2.43 7.65 -11.15
CA GLY A 437 3.17 8.03 -9.95
C GLY A 437 4.00 9.29 -10.11
N ALA A 438 3.37 10.45 -10.02
CA ALA A 438 4.11 11.68 -9.79
C ALA A 438 4.55 11.73 -8.31
N ALA A 439 5.86 11.78 -8.07
CA ALA A 439 6.39 11.94 -6.73
C ALA A 439 5.94 13.30 -6.16
N PHE A 440 5.07 13.28 -5.16
CA PHE A 440 4.69 14.46 -4.39
C PHE A 440 5.74 14.69 -3.31
N LYS A 441 6.65 15.66 -3.53
CA LYS A 441 7.60 16.06 -2.50
C LYS A 441 6.97 17.16 -1.64
N ILE A 442 6.75 16.85 -0.38
CA ILE A 442 6.20 17.75 0.62
C ILE A 442 7.32 18.60 1.22
N SER A 443 7.08 19.89 1.46
CA SER A 443 8.05 20.76 2.14
C SER A 443 8.19 20.37 3.61
N GLY A 444 9.40 20.52 4.19
CA GLY A 444 9.71 20.04 5.55
C GLY A 444 8.88 20.67 6.67
N TYR A 445 8.40 21.92 6.51
CA TYR A 445 7.56 22.58 7.51
C TYR A 445 6.13 22.03 7.57
N GLU A 446 5.52 21.82 6.41
CA GLU A 446 4.17 21.24 6.33
C GLU A 446 4.17 19.79 6.82
N LYS A 447 5.26 19.04 6.62
CA LYS A 447 5.41 17.65 7.05
C LYS A 447 5.23 17.51 8.58
N LYS A 448 5.81 18.39 9.40
CA LYS A 448 5.67 18.35 10.87
C LYS A 448 4.20 18.43 11.32
N LYS A 449 3.40 19.31 10.70
CA LYS A 449 1.97 19.47 10.99
C LYS A 449 1.16 18.21 10.71
N TYR A 450 1.50 17.49 9.65
CA TYR A 450 0.70 16.34 9.18
C TYR A 450 1.25 14.98 9.63
N ARG A 451 2.41 14.94 10.31
CA ARG A 451 3.12 13.70 10.64
C ARG A 451 2.26 12.65 11.36
N LYS A 452 1.45 13.05 12.34
CA LYS A 452 0.56 12.13 13.07
C LYS A 452 -0.46 11.46 12.13
N TYR A 453 -1.03 12.22 11.21
CA TYR A 453 -1.96 11.70 10.21
C TYR A 453 -1.25 10.77 9.21
N GLU A 454 -0.05 11.16 8.79
CA GLU A 454 0.80 10.36 7.90
C GLU A 454 1.11 8.97 8.50
N VAL A 455 1.41 8.90 9.80
CA VAL A 455 1.66 7.63 10.51
C VAL A 455 0.40 6.77 10.52
N MET A 456 -0.77 7.33 10.86
CA MET A 456 -2.04 6.59 10.84
C MET A 456 -2.35 6.04 9.44
N ILE A 457 -2.23 6.88 8.41
CA ILE A 457 -2.48 6.48 7.02
C ILE A 457 -1.46 5.44 6.55
N SER A 458 -0.17 5.62 6.86
CA SER A 458 0.85 4.61 6.50
C SER A 458 0.50 3.23 7.03
N ARG A 459 0.08 3.12 8.29
CA ARG A 459 -0.32 1.83 8.89
C ARG A 459 -1.60 1.27 8.25
N ILE A 460 -2.56 2.13 7.89
CA ILE A 460 -3.75 1.68 7.17
C ILE A 460 -3.37 1.16 5.79
N LEU A 461 -2.53 1.90 5.05
CA LEU A 461 -2.09 1.49 3.72
C LEU A 461 -1.25 0.21 3.75
N ASP A 462 -0.40 0.00 4.78
CA ASP A 462 0.33 -1.27 4.97
C ASP A 462 -0.60 -2.48 5.10
N ALA A 463 -1.74 -2.28 5.74
CA ALA A 463 -2.75 -3.33 5.90
C ALA A 463 -3.63 -3.51 4.66
N VAL A 464 -3.87 -2.45 3.88
CA VAL A 464 -4.74 -2.47 2.69
C VAL A 464 -3.98 -2.83 1.43
N LEU A 465 -2.78 -2.23 1.26
CA LEU A 465 -1.95 -2.36 0.07
C LEU A 465 -0.77 -3.29 0.37
N GLU A 466 -0.93 -4.57 0.07
CA GLU A 466 0.17 -5.52 0.10
C GLU A 466 0.86 -5.52 -1.28
N ASP A 467 2.18 -5.30 -1.35
CA ASP A 467 3.02 -5.38 -2.56
C ASP A 467 2.64 -4.41 -3.70
N TYR A 468 2.49 -3.13 -3.41
CA TYR A 468 2.25 -2.10 -4.44
C TYR A 468 3.51 -1.32 -4.79
N ASN A 469 3.48 -0.71 -6.00
CA ASN A 469 4.49 0.25 -6.45
C ASN A 469 4.57 1.42 -5.46
N ASP A 470 5.79 1.77 -5.04
CA ASP A 470 6.08 2.83 -4.08
C ASP A 470 5.43 4.16 -4.45
N ASN A 471 5.36 4.50 -5.73
CA ASN A 471 4.74 5.75 -6.20
C ASN A 471 3.23 5.82 -5.93
N VAL A 472 2.49 4.72 -6.13
CA VAL A 472 1.04 4.65 -5.84
C VAL A 472 0.82 4.81 -4.35
N ARG A 473 1.64 4.14 -3.55
CA ARG A 473 1.58 4.21 -2.10
C ARG A 473 1.87 5.62 -1.60
N GLU A 474 2.95 6.26 -2.07
CA GLU A 474 3.34 7.62 -1.71
C GLU A 474 2.24 8.63 -2.06
N PHE A 475 1.64 8.50 -3.24
CA PHE A 475 0.54 9.34 -3.67
C PHE A 475 -0.70 9.15 -2.78
N LEU A 476 -1.15 7.91 -2.57
CA LEU A 476 -2.28 7.61 -1.68
C LEU A 476 -2.02 8.10 -0.26
N GLN A 477 -0.81 7.87 0.27
CA GLN A 477 -0.41 8.36 1.58
C GLN A 477 -0.58 9.87 1.67
N THR A 478 -0.16 10.60 0.66
CA THR A 478 -0.24 12.07 0.64
C THR A 478 -1.69 12.56 0.62
N ILE A 479 -2.51 12.11 -0.33
CA ILE A 479 -3.90 12.60 -0.45
C ILE A 479 -4.77 12.18 0.74
N LEU A 480 -4.60 10.94 1.23
CA LEU A 480 -5.35 10.44 2.38
C LEU A 480 -4.91 11.09 3.70
N THR A 481 -3.65 11.49 3.83
CA THR A 481 -3.16 12.27 4.98
C THR A 481 -3.87 13.63 5.05
N VAL A 482 -3.97 14.35 3.93
CA VAL A 482 -4.70 15.61 3.85
C VAL A 482 -6.19 15.40 4.18
N TRP A 483 -6.81 14.42 3.55
CA TRP A 483 -8.20 14.08 3.79
C TRP A 483 -8.47 13.72 5.26
N LEU A 484 -7.62 12.88 5.90
CA LEU A 484 -7.79 12.49 7.29
C LEU A 484 -7.64 13.69 8.23
N SER A 485 -6.75 14.64 7.93
CA SER A 485 -6.54 15.83 8.74
C SER A 485 -7.76 16.76 8.79
N ASP A 486 -8.64 16.69 7.78
CA ASP A 486 -9.93 17.38 7.79
C ASP A 486 -10.96 16.65 8.67
N LYS A 487 -11.04 15.31 8.59
CA LYS A 487 -12.03 14.49 9.31
C LYS A 487 -11.69 14.30 10.80
N VAL A 488 -10.42 14.21 11.14
CA VAL A 488 -9.92 13.95 12.49
C VAL A 488 -9.09 15.13 12.98
N LYS A 489 -9.37 15.64 14.18
CA LYS A 489 -8.58 16.73 14.78
C LYS A 489 -7.79 16.19 15.97
N VAL A 490 -6.48 16.10 15.82
CA VAL A 490 -5.57 15.80 16.93
C VAL A 490 -5.46 17.03 17.82
N LYS A 491 -5.80 16.88 19.10
CA LYS A 491 -5.90 18.00 20.09
C LYS A 491 -4.64 18.11 20.92
N SER A 492 -3.99 16.98 21.22
CA SER A 492 -2.77 16.94 22.03
C SER A 492 -1.63 17.69 21.34
N LYS A 493 -1.08 18.69 22.03
CA LYS A 493 0.04 19.51 21.54
C LYS A 493 1.41 18.94 21.94
N ILE A 494 1.49 18.41 23.17
CA ILE A 494 2.70 17.75 23.66
C ILE A 494 2.72 16.34 23.11
N ASN A 495 3.83 15.97 22.48
CA ASN A 495 4.03 14.63 21.96
C ASN A 495 4.59 13.70 23.05
N ALA A 496 4.10 12.48 23.10
CA ALA A 496 4.61 11.47 24.00
C ALA A 496 4.91 10.16 23.25
N LEU A 497 6.03 9.53 23.62
CA LEU A 497 6.47 8.27 23.02
C LEU A 497 6.56 7.21 24.11
N ILE A 498 6.10 5.99 23.81
CA ILE A 498 6.28 4.81 24.66
C ILE A 498 7.30 3.90 23.99
N LEU A 499 8.41 3.64 24.67
CA LEU A 499 9.50 2.78 24.21
C LEU A 499 9.64 1.59 25.17
N MET A 500 9.40 0.38 24.70
CA MET A 500 9.45 -0.80 25.58
C MET A 500 10.07 -2.01 24.88
N HIS A 501 10.73 -2.85 25.67
CA HIS A 501 11.20 -4.15 25.21
C HIS A 501 10.01 -5.08 24.97
N GLY A 502 10.08 -5.87 23.90
CA GLY A 502 9.06 -6.84 23.48
C GLY A 502 8.53 -6.58 22.08
N GLU A 503 7.76 -7.54 21.57
CA GLU A 503 7.19 -7.49 20.22
C GLU A 503 6.05 -6.46 20.08
N HIS A 504 5.24 -6.28 21.15
CA HIS A 504 4.03 -5.45 21.13
C HIS A 504 3.74 -4.74 22.47
N SER A 505 4.72 -4.60 23.34
CA SER A 505 4.51 -4.04 24.68
C SER A 505 4.16 -2.56 24.63
N ALA A 506 4.94 -1.76 23.91
CA ALA A 506 4.71 -0.34 23.72
C ALA A 506 3.44 -0.09 22.91
N SER A 507 3.27 -0.80 21.79
CA SER A 507 2.10 -0.68 20.92
C SER A 507 0.80 -1.00 21.63
N SER A 508 0.76 -2.03 22.47
CA SER A 508 -0.44 -2.40 23.24
C SER A 508 -0.80 -1.35 24.29
N MET A 509 0.20 -0.82 24.99
CA MET A 509 -0.01 0.23 26.01
C MET A 509 -0.47 1.53 25.36
N ALA A 510 0.18 1.98 24.29
CA ALA A 510 -0.19 3.20 23.56
C ALA A 510 -1.60 3.10 22.96
N SER A 511 -1.92 1.95 22.36
CA SER A 511 -3.25 1.71 21.78
C SER A 511 -4.37 1.83 22.83
N LEU A 512 -4.20 1.18 23.99
CA LEU A 512 -5.18 1.26 25.07
C LEU A 512 -5.31 2.68 25.61
N ALA A 513 -4.18 3.37 25.84
CA ALA A 513 -4.19 4.74 26.37
C ALA A 513 -4.85 5.71 25.38
N ASN A 514 -4.47 5.70 24.11
CA ASN A 514 -5.06 6.55 23.09
C ASN A 514 -6.57 6.29 22.92
N GLU A 515 -6.99 5.00 22.92
CA GLU A 515 -8.41 4.65 22.82
C GLU A 515 -9.23 5.18 24.02
N MET A 516 -8.71 5.07 25.23
CA MET A 516 -9.40 5.52 26.44
C MET A 516 -9.43 7.05 26.55
N ILE A 517 -8.37 7.74 26.11
CA ILE A 517 -8.28 9.20 26.10
C ILE A 517 -9.13 9.79 24.95
N GLY A 518 -9.24 9.07 23.83
CA GLY A 518 -9.94 9.52 22.63
C GLY A 518 -9.12 10.52 21.79
N ASP A 519 -7.80 10.46 21.88
CA ASP A 519 -6.89 11.30 21.09
C ASP A 519 -5.53 10.58 20.87
N TYR A 520 -4.79 10.98 19.83
CA TYR A 520 -3.45 10.50 19.52
C TYR A 520 -2.40 11.17 20.41
N VAL A 521 -2.28 10.72 21.64
CA VAL A 521 -1.30 11.21 22.61
C VAL A 521 0.02 10.49 22.46
N TYR A 522 -0.01 9.15 22.34
CA TYR A 522 1.17 8.29 22.36
C TYR A 522 1.48 7.67 21.01
N GLU A 523 2.73 7.81 20.55
CA GLU A 523 3.32 6.92 19.55
C GLU A 523 4.14 5.83 20.23
N ALA A 524 4.19 4.64 19.66
CA ALA A 524 4.80 3.48 20.24
C ALA A 524 6.00 2.96 19.43
N PHE A 525 7.04 2.58 20.15
CA PHE A 525 8.23 1.94 19.59
C PHE A 525 8.53 0.66 20.37
N ASP A 526 8.17 -0.46 19.80
CA ASP A 526 8.51 -1.78 20.32
C ASP A 526 9.97 -2.13 20.00
N MET A 527 10.66 -2.77 20.93
CA MET A 527 12.02 -3.25 20.79
C MET A 527 12.06 -4.77 20.97
N PRO A 528 11.83 -5.56 19.92
CA PRO A 528 12.06 -6.99 19.93
C PRO A 528 13.48 -7.37 20.35
N ILE A 529 13.68 -8.57 20.88
CA ILE A 529 14.98 -9.04 21.39
C ILE A 529 16.10 -8.96 20.34
N GLN A 530 15.73 -9.09 19.06
CA GLN A 530 16.67 -9.07 17.93
C GLN A 530 17.09 -7.64 17.52
N VAL A 531 16.36 -6.61 17.98
CA VAL A 531 16.62 -5.22 17.62
C VAL A 531 17.59 -4.59 18.60
N HIS A 532 18.66 -3.99 18.07
CA HIS A 532 19.62 -3.25 18.90
C HIS A 532 19.08 -1.87 19.29
N THR A 533 19.47 -1.40 20.46
CA THR A 533 19.07 -0.06 20.97
C THR A 533 19.43 1.06 19.98
N GLU A 534 20.51 0.91 19.23
CA GLU A 534 20.96 1.91 18.24
C GLU A 534 19.99 2.02 17.07
N ASP A 535 19.44 0.90 16.58
CA ASP A 535 18.44 0.88 15.49
C ASP A 535 17.13 1.54 15.95
N LEU A 536 16.75 1.33 17.21
CA LEU A 536 15.59 1.98 17.81
C LEU A 536 15.80 3.50 17.90
N ILE A 537 16.99 3.95 18.33
CA ILE A 537 17.34 5.37 18.40
C ILE A 537 17.22 6.05 17.04
N VAL A 538 17.64 5.39 15.95
CA VAL A 538 17.52 5.93 14.59
C VAL A 538 16.04 6.14 14.26
N LYS A 539 15.18 5.15 14.47
CA LYS A 539 13.74 5.23 14.21
C LYS A 539 13.05 6.32 15.03
N VAL A 540 13.40 6.44 16.32
CA VAL A 540 12.86 7.47 17.21
C VAL A 540 13.30 8.86 16.76
N ASN A 541 14.59 9.04 16.43
CA ASN A 541 15.11 10.31 15.95
C ASN A 541 14.49 10.73 14.60
N ASP A 542 14.26 9.79 13.68
CA ASP A 542 13.59 10.07 12.42
C ASP A 542 12.14 10.54 12.65
N TYR A 543 11.44 9.92 13.61
CA TYR A 543 10.11 10.35 13.99
C TYR A 543 10.13 11.73 14.67
N VAL A 544 11.01 11.95 15.65
CA VAL A 544 11.12 13.20 16.44
C VAL A 544 11.45 14.40 15.54
N ARG A 545 12.31 14.23 14.54
CA ARG A 545 12.61 15.29 13.55
C ARG A 545 11.40 15.72 12.74
N ASP A 546 10.47 14.80 12.52
CA ASP A 546 9.30 15.00 11.67
C ASP A 546 8.05 15.45 12.44
N ILE A 547 8.14 15.68 13.77
CA ILE A 547 7.02 16.19 14.60
C ILE A 547 7.34 17.57 15.17
N GLU A 548 6.31 18.29 15.63
CA GLU A 548 6.46 19.53 16.38
C GLU A 548 6.75 19.21 17.84
N THR A 549 7.90 19.68 18.36
CA THR A 549 8.33 19.46 19.74
C THR A 549 8.49 20.75 20.55
N ASN A 550 7.99 21.89 20.04
CA ASN A 550 8.10 23.19 20.68
C ASN A 550 7.44 23.23 22.08
N GLU A 551 6.33 22.53 22.27
CA GLU A 551 5.62 22.41 23.55
C GLU A 551 6.22 21.34 24.45
N GLY A 552 7.26 20.62 23.97
CA GLY A 552 7.98 19.57 24.66
C GLY A 552 7.70 18.14 24.16
N LEU A 553 8.50 17.21 24.68
CA LEU A 553 8.44 15.78 24.39
C LEU A 553 8.48 14.96 25.68
N VAL A 554 7.63 13.94 25.78
CA VAL A 554 7.65 13.00 26.90
C VAL A 554 8.03 11.61 26.39
N LEU A 555 9.01 10.97 27.03
CA LEU A 555 9.43 9.60 26.75
C LEU A 555 9.05 8.70 27.93
N LEU A 556 8.28 7.67 27.68
CA LEU A 556 7.94 6.62 28.62
C LEU A 556 8.77 5.37 28.29
N VAL A 557 9.58 4.90 29.22
CA VAL A 557 10.46 3.74 29.02
C VAL A 557 10.23 2.67 30.10
N ASP A 558 10.46 1.42 29.76
CA ASP A 558 10.28 0.31 30.69
C ASP A 558 11.52 0.03 31.54
N MET A 559 12.69 0.18 30.97
CA MET A 559 13.98 -0.12 31.62
C MET A 559 15.02 0.98 31.44
N GLY A 560 15.96 1.07 32.39
CA GLY A 560 17.02 2.07 32.39
C GLY A 560 18.01 2.02 31.21
N SER A 561 18.06 0.91 30.46
CA SER A 561 18.84 0.85 29.21
C SER A 561 18.31 1.84 28.15
N LEU A 562 17.00 2.04 28.09
CA LEU A 562 16.35 3.01 27.19
C LEU A 562 16.42 4.45 27.74
N GLU A 563 16.55 4.62 29.04
CA GLU A 563 16.71 5.93 29.70
C GLU A 563 17.96 6.66 29.21
N ARG A 564 19.07 5.93 28.91
CA ARG A 564 20.32 6.50 28.40
C ARG A 564 20.23 7.02 26.94
N MET A 565 19.08 6.84 26.28
CA MET A 565 18.86 7.35 24.92
C MET A 565 18.72 8.88 24.88
N TYR A 566 18.48 9.53 26.02
CA TYR A 566 18.19 10.97 26.07
C TYR A 566 19.27 11.83 25.40
N ASP A 567 20.55 11.55 25.62
CA ASP A 567 21.65 12.28 25.02
C ASP A 567 21.66 12.26 23.50
N LYS A 568 21.13 11.17 22.91
CA LYS A 568 21.06 10.96 21.46
C LYS A 568 19.75 11.48 20.83
N ILE A 569 18.73 11.72 21.63
CA ILE A 569 17.40 12.20 21.18
C ILE A 569 17.24 13.69 21.44
N SER A 570 17.77 14.22 22.58
CA SER A 570 17.60 15.60 23.00
C SER A 570 18.07 16.64 21.98
N CYS A 571 19.04 16.31 21.14
CA CYS A 571 19.51 17.21 20.07
C CYS A 571 18.50 17.45 18.94
N ASN A 572 17.43 16.66 18.88
CA ASN A 572 16.36 16.79 17.87
C ASN A 572 15.03 17.33 18.46
N VAL A 573 15.02 17.73 19.74
CA VAL A 573 13.86 18.27 20.45
C VAL A 573 14.00 19.78 20.58
N ASP A 574 13.02 20.54 20.11
CA ASP A 574 13.03 22.01 20.16
C ASP A 574 12.61 22.55 21.53
N GLY A 575 11.77 21.83 22.30
CA GLY A 575 11.28 22.17 23.64
C GLY A 575 11.88 21.29 24.74
N ASP A 576 11.22 21.25 25.90
CA ASP A 576 11.65 20.47 27.05
C ASP A 576 11.44 18.96 26.82
N LEU A 577 12.33 18.14 27.38
CA LEU A 577 12.27 16.68 27.32
C LEU A 577 12.09 16.11 28.74
N VAL A 578 11.04 15.30 28.91
CA VAL A 578 10.77 14.55 30.14
C VAL A 578 10.88 13.05 29.85
N ILE A 579 11.63 12.34 30.71
CA ILE A 579 11.74 10.87 30.62
C ILE A 579 11.21 10.26 31.91
N VAL A 580 10.33 9.26 31.76
CA VAL A 580 9.78 8.49 32.87
C VAL A 580 10.09 7.01 32.65
N ASN A 581 10.71 6.39 33.63
CA ASN A 581 11.04 4.96 33.63
C ASN A 581 10.02 4.13 34.41
N ASN A 582 10.12 2.80 34.32
CA ASN A 582 9.23 1.83 35.00
C ASN A 582 7.74 2.11 34.76
N VAL A 583 7.37 2.41 33.54
CA VAL A 583 6.03 2.84 33.19
C VAL A 583 5.03 1.68 33.30
N SER A 584 3.91 1.96 33.94
CA SER A 584 2.74 1.09 33.96
C SER A 584 1.61 1.65 33.09
N THR A 585 0.68 0.81 32.69
CA THR A 585 -0.52 1.24 31.92
C THR A 585 -1.35 2.27 32.69
N ALA A 586 -1.46 2.11 34.02
CA ALA A 586 -2.18 3.07 34.86
C ALA A 586 -1.52 4.46 34.83
N PHE A 587 -0.18 4.51 34.90
CA PHE A 587 0.56 5.76 34.80
C PHE A 587 0.43 6.37 33.40
N ALA A 588 0.56 5.58 32.34
CA ALA A 588 0.40 6.07 30.97
C ALA A 588 -0.98 6.69 30.72
N LEU A 589 -2.03 6.11 31.32
CA LEU A 589 -3.38 6.68 31.26
C LEU A 589 -3.48 8.02 31.98
N GLU A 590 -3.05 8.12 33.21
CA GLU A 590 -3.11 9.34 34.03
C GLU A 590 -2.32 10.48 33.40
N LEU A 591 -1.09 10.17 32.94
CA LEU A 591 -0.25 11.13 32.22
C LEU A 591 -0.91 11.55 30.91
N GLY A 592 -1.49 10.60 30.17
CA GLY A 592 -2.14 10.88 28.90
C GLY A 592 -3.36 11.80 29.04
N PHE A 593 -4.18 11.64 30.07
CA PHE A 593 -5.24 12.59 30.38
C PHE A 593 -4.68 13.98 30.73
N SER A 594 -3.60 14.03 31.48
CA SER A 594 -2.94 15.30 31.80
C SER A 594 -2.39 16.00 30.55
N LEU A 595 -1.81 15.26 29.61
CA LEU A 595 -1.32 15.78 28.32
C LEU A 595 -2.48 16.27 27.43
N PHE A 596 -3.59 15.56 27.45
CA PHE A 596 -4.81 15.92 26.69
C PHE A 596 -5.44 17.20 27.21
N ASP A 597 -5.48 17.41 28.55
CA ASP A 597 -6.05 18.60 29.21
C ASP A 597 -5.14 19.84 29.13
N LYS A 598 -4.10 19.81 28.29
CA LYS A 598 -3.16 20.92 28.05
C LYS A 598 -2.30 21.28 29.26
N ALA A 599 -1.89 20.31 30.05
CA ALA A 599 -0.91 20.55 31.09
C ALA A 599 0.41 21.04 30.46
N ASP A 600 1.03 22.04 31.08
CA ASP A 600 2.39 22.44 30.79
C ASP A 600 3.34 21.26 31.13
N ILE A 601 4.34 21.01 30.29
CA ILE A 601 5.30 19.91 30.49
C ILE A 601 5.96 19.96 31.89
N TYR A 602 6.17 21.14 32.45
CA TYR A 602 6.67 21.32 33.82
C TYR A 602 5.71 20.76 34.89
N ARG A 603 4.39 20.88 34.69
CA ARG A 603 3.40 20.34 35.63
C ARG A 603 3.43 18.82 35.68
N ILE A 604 3.82 18.17 34.58
CA ILE A 604 3.98 16.71 34.52
C ILE A 604 5.06 16.26 35.52
N THR A 605 6.14 17.04 35.70
CA THR A 605 7.21 16.70 36.66
C THR A 605 6.75 16.78 38.10
N GLN A 606 5.61 17.44 38.38
CA GLN A 606 5.03 17.62 39.72
C GLN A 606 3.92 16.61 40.04
N MET A 607 3.68 15.63 39.17
CA MET A 607 2.67 14.60 39.42
C MET A 607 3.04 13.76 40.65
N ASP A 608 2.04 13.42 41.46
CA ASP A 608 2.22 12.50 42.59
C ASP A 608 2.42 11.07 42.12
N MET A 609 3.66 10.58 42.22
CA MET A 609 4.06 9.23 41.79
C MET A 609 3.77 8.16 42.84
N SER A 610 3.36 8.54 44.08
CA SER A 610 3.22 7.61 45.19
C SER A 610 2.17 6.53 44.96
N GLN A 611 1.13 6.85 44.20
CA GLN A 611 0.04 5.92 43.86
C GLN A 611 0.46 4.83 42.86
N PHE A 612 1.55 5.02 42.12
CA PHE A 612 2.05 4.08 41.12
C PHE A 612 3.16 3.17 41.63
N ASN A 613 3.49 3.27 42.93
CA ASN A 613 4.50 2.41 43.58
C ASN A 613 4.09 0.96 43.56
N MET A 614 5.06 0.07 43.36
CA MET A 614 4.85 -1.37 43.39
C MET A 614 4.47 -1.79 44.79
N LYS A 615 3.35 -2.52 44.96
CA LYS A 615 2.91 -3.14 46.20
C LYS A 615 2.99 -4.65 46.03
N MET A 616 3.75 -5.28 46.92
CA MET A 616 3.78 -6.75 47.01
C MET A 616 2.77 -7.22 48.02
N GLN A 617 1.85 -8.05 47.61
CA GLN A 617 0.91 -8.73 48.53
C GLN A 617 1.18 -10.23 48.43
N TYR A 618 1.44 -10.83 49.60
CA TYR A 618 1.65 -12.27 49.69
C TYR A 618 0.38 -12.94 50.14
N TYR A 619 -0.14 -13.83 49.34
CA TYR A 619 -1.28 -14.68 49.68
C TYR A 619 -0.76 -16.10 49.89
N LYS A 620 -0.87 -16.62 51.13
CA LYS A 620 -0.52 -18.01 51.38
C LYS A 620 -1.62 -18.90 50.83
N GLY A 621 -1.26 -19.87 49.99
CA GLY A 621 -2.20 -20.86 49.47
C GLY A 621 -2.79 -21.72 50.61
N LEU A 622 -4.03 -22.19 50.44
CA LEU A 622 -4.66 -23.14 51.37
C LEU A 622 -3.84 -24.43 51.40
N SER A 623 -3.45 -24.87 52.60
CA SER A 623 -2.74 -26.15 52.79
C SER A 623 -3.66 -27.29 52.41
N GLN A 624 -3.15 -28.32 51.72
CA GLN A 624 -3.87 -29.56 51.46
C GLN A 624 -3.92 -30.49 52.70
N LYS A 625 -3.10 -30.19 53.70
CA LYS A 625 -3.10 -30.92 54.97
C LYS A 625 -4.23 -30.42 55.87
N PRO A 626 -4.72 -31.27 56.78
CA PRO A 626 -5.55 -30.79 57.88
C PRO A 626 -4.88 -29.59 58.54
N ASN A 627 -5.63 -28.55 58.87
CA ASN A 627 -5.05 -27.35 59.44
C ASN A 627 -5.82 -26.79 60.61
N ILE A 628 -5.11 -26.03 61.41
CA ILE A 628 -5.62 -25.23 62.50
C ILE A 628 -5.45 -23.78 62.17
N ILE A 629 -6.51 -22.99 62.24
CA ILE A 629 -6.44 -21.54 61.98
C ILE A 629 -6.38 -20.83 63.34
N VAL A 630 -5.40 -19.91 63.43
CA VAL A 630 -5.27 -19.02 64.61
C VAL A 630 -5.52 -17.59 64.17
N SER A 631 -6.42 -16.90 64.88
CA SER A 631 -6.76 -15.50 64.53
C SER A 631 -6.87 -14.64 65.80
N CYS A 632 -6.35 -13.43 65.73
CA CYS A 632 -6.38 -12.47 66.83
C CYS A 632 -6.87 -11.10 66.34
N ILE A 633 -7.75 -10.46 67.13
CA ILE A 633 -8.28 -9.13 66.84
C ILE A 633 -7.22 -8.01 66.98
N SER A 634 -6.20 -8.24 67.79
CA SER A 634 -5.11 -7.30 68.02
C SER A 634 -3.97 -7.33 66.96
N GLY A 635 -4.11 -8.20 65.95
CA GLY A 635 -3.19 -8.30 64.80
C GLY A 635 -2.36 -9.60 64.77
N GLU A 636 -1.55 -9.72 63.70
CA GLU A 636 -0.78 -10.94 63.39
C GLU A 636 0.23 -11.35 64.50
N GLY A 637 0.80 -10.41 65.24
CA GLY A 637 1.84 -10.71 66.25
C GLY A 637 1.40 -11.72 67.31
N ILE A 638 0.21 -11.53 67.90
CA ILE A 638 -0.31 -12.43 68.93
C ILE A 638 -0.75 -13.78 68.31
N ALA A 639 -1.29 -13.76 67.11
CA ALA A 639 -1.65 -14.99 66.41
C ALA A 639 -0.40 -15.85 66.10
N VAL A 640 0.73 -15.25 65.82
CA VAL A 640 2.01 -15.94 65.62
C VAL A 640 2.53 -16.54 66.91
N GLU A 641 2.43 -15.82 68.06
CA GLU A 641 2.80 -16.38 69.37
C GLU A 641 1.98 -17.56 69.74
N ILE A 642 0.64 -17.51 69.55
CA ILE A 642 -0.26 -18.63 69.78
C ILE A 642 0.11 -19.79 68.84
N LYS A 643 0.41 -19.57 67.63
CA LYS A 643 0.88 -20.58 66.69
C LYS A 643 2.16 -21.24 67.17
N GLU A 644 3.14 -20.49 67.66
CA GLU A 644 4.37 -21.06 68.25
C GLU A 644 4.12 -21.92 69.46
N ILE A 645 3.15 -21.56 70.30
CA ILE A 645 2.77 -22.34 71.43
C ILE A 645 2.11 -23.64 70.94
N LEU A 646 1.13 -23.56 70.05
CA LEU A 646 0.43 -24.69 69.48
C LEU A 646 1.35 -25.69 68.78
N SER A 647 2.38 -25.16 68.07
CA SER A 647 3.36 -25.99 67.34
C SER A 647 4.18 -26.93 68.25
N ARG A 648 4.20 -26.70 69.55
CA ARG A 648 4.84 -27.62 70.58
C ARG A 648 3.99 -28.79 70.94
N TYR A 649 2.68 -28.72 70.69
CA TYR A 649 1.70 -29.73 71.10
C TYR A 649 1.05 -30.44 69.91
N VAL A 650 1.15 -29.93 68.73
CA VAL A 650 0.56 -30.48 67.50
C VAL A 650 1.67 -31.04 66.58
N ASN A 651 1.45 -32.21 66.00
CA ASN A 651 2.37 -32.78 65.03
C ASN A 651 2.33 -31.95 63.78
N THR A 652 3.30 -31.03 63.61
CA THR A 652 3.40 -30.10 62.46
C THR A 652 3.77 -30.79 61.16
N ASP A 653 4.18 -32.06 61.18
CA ASP A 653 4.39 -32.86 59.98
C ASP A 653 3.07 -33.30 59.34
N GLU A 654 2.01 -33.45 60.11
CA GLU A 654 0.68 -33.92 59.68
C GLU A 654 -0.36 -32.77 59.61
N ILE A 655 -0.27 -31.77 60.48
CA ILE A 655 -1.23 -30.68 60.63
C ILE A 655 -0.54 -29.32 60.49
N ASP A 656 -1.04 -28.50 59.61
CA ASP A 656 -0.55 -27.13 59.44
C ASP A 656 -1.23 -26.17 60.43
N ILE A 657 -0.46 -25.25 61.01
CA ILE A 657 -1.01 -24.15 61.82
C ILE A 657 -0.92 -22.86 61.04
N LEU A 658 -2.07 -22.34 60.64
CA LEU A 658 -2.21 -21.13 59.82
C LEU A 658 -2.61 -19.93 60.67
N THR A 659 -2.04 -18.74 60.38
CA THR A 659 -2.53 -17.51 61.00
C THR A 659 -3.40 -16.78 59.97
N MET A 660 -4.50 -16.18 60.41
CA MET A 660 -5.44 -15.42 59.57
C MET A 660 -5.87 -14.14 60.27
N ASP A 661 -6.02 -13.06 59.52
CA ASP A 661 -6.58 -11.80 60.05
C ASP A 661 -8.01 -12.01 60.55
N TYR A 662 -8.35 -11.40 61.70
CA TYR A 662 -9.67 -11.59 62.33
C TYR A 662 -10.82 -11.07 61.46
N SER A 663 -10.64 -9.97 60.80
CA SER A 663 -11.67 -9.39 59.90
C SER A 663 -11.91 -10.23 58.67
N GLU A 664 -10.85 -10.84 58.14
CA GLU A 664 -10.95 -11.76 57.00
C GLU A 664 -11.59 -13.09 57.40
N LEU A 665 -11.16 -13.67 58.53
CA LEU A 665 -11.78 -14.87 59.10
C LEU A 665 -13.28 -14.68 59.33
N LYS A 666 -13.67 -13.57 59.94
CA LYS A 666 -15.08 -13.24 60.21
C LYS A 666 -15.89 -13.09 58.91
N LYS A 667 -15.31 -12.51 57.87
CA LYS A 667 -15.96 -12.43 56.54
C LYS A 667 -16.16 -13.81 55.91
N GLN A 668 -15.15 -14.67 55.98
CA GLN A 668 -15.21 -16.02 55.42
C GLN A 668 -16.22 -16.89 56.18
N LEU A 669 -16.22 -16.86 57.50
CA LEU A 669 -17.22 -17.57 58.33
C LEU A 669 -18.66 -17.09 58.07
N ASN A 670 -18.85 -15.76 57.85
CA ASN A 670 -20.16 -15.20 57.53
C ASN A 670 -20.66 -15.55 56.15
N ARG A 671 -19.77 -15.84 55.20
CA ARG A 671 -20.13 -16.34 53.87
C ARG A 671 -20.69 -17.76 53.90
N GLY A 672 -20.37 -18.52 54.95
CA GLY A 672 -20.94 -19.85 55.19
C GLY A 672 -20.52 -20.93 54.19
N SER A 673 -19.44 -20.71 53.43
CA SER A 673 -18.94 -21.71 52.50
C SER A 673 -18.12 -22.77 53.23
N ALA A 674 -18.64 -23.99 53.28
CA ALA A 674 -17.93 -25.13 53.87
C ALA A 674 -16.66 -25.50 53.06
N GLU A 675 -16.57 -25.09 51.82
CA GLU A 675 -15.43 -25.37 50.95
C GLU A 675 -14.16 -24.61 51.39
N ASP A 676 -14.31 -23.42 51.98
CA ASP A 676 -13.18 -22.60 52.45
C ASP A 676 -12.52 -23.21 53.71
N PHE A 677 -13.21 -24.09 54.46
CA PHE A 677 -12.75 -24.69 55.70
C PHE A 677 -12.71 -26.23 55.66
N HIS A 678 -12.78 -26.86 54.50
CA HIS A 678 -12.93 -28.32 54.38
C HIS A 678 -11.77 -29.11 55.01
N ASN A 679 -10.55 -28.53 55.09
CA ASN A 679 -9.39 -29.11 55.76
C ASN A 679 -9.11 -28.49 57.13
N THR A 680 -9.96 -27.59 57.64
CA THR A 680 -9.76 -26.92 58.90
C THR A 680 -10.39 -27.73 60.03
N ILE A 681 -9.57 -28.17 60.93
CA ILE A 681 -10.01 -28.99 62.12
C ILE A 681 -10.69 -28.08 63.16
N VAL A 682 -10.04 -26.96 63.47
CA VAL A 682 -10.50 -25.99 64.45
C VAL A 682 -9.91 -24.62 64.21
N VAL A 683 -10.65 -23.60 64.61
CA VAL A 683 -10.22 -22.20 64.56
C VAL A 683 -10.06 -21.70 66.00
N PHE A 684 -8.87 -21.21 66.33
CA PHE A 684 -8.60 -20.54 67.61
C PHE A 684 -8.69 -19.02 67.46
N THR A 685 -9.46 -18.40 68.35
CA THR A 685 -9.62 -16.95 68.38
C THR A 685 -9.39 -16.36 69.75
N THR A 686 -8.89 -15.17 69.89
CA THR A 686 -8.76 -14.45 71.16
C THR A 686 -10.03 -13.71 71.58
N THR A 687 -11.07 -13.75 70.74
CA THR A 687 -12.35 -13.09 70.97
C THR A 687 -13.45 -14.05 70.60
N PRO A 688 -14.56 -14.15 71.40
CA PRO A 688 -15.66 -15.08 71.14
C PRO A 688 -16.21 -14.88 69.70
N LEU A 689 -16.18 -15.93 68.89
CA LEU A 689 -16.73 -16.01 67.58
C LEU A 689 -17.51 -17.32 67.42
N SER A 690 -18.68 -17.28 66.81
CA SER A 690 -19.50 -18.46 66.57
C SER A 690 -19.52 -18.82 65.11
N SER A 691 -19.40 -20.08 64.73
CA SER A 691 -19.50 -20.60 63.38
C SER A 691 -20.33 -21.89 63.36
N THR A 692 -21.05 -22.08 62.23
CA THR A 692 -21.76 -23.31 61.91
C THR A 692 -20.97 -24.20 60.93
N VAL A 693 -19.87 -23.71 60.45
CA VAL A 693 -19.08 -24.32 59.33
C VAL A 693 -17.88 -25.09 59.87
N VAL A 694 -17.20 -24.56 60.88
CA VAL A 694 -15.99 -25.11 61.48
C VAL A 694 -16.03 -24.86 63.02
N PRO A 695 -15.52 -25.78 63.84
CA PRO A 695 -15.41 -25.56 65.31
C PRO A 695 -14.52 -24.31 65.55
N VAL A 696 -15.03 -23.40 66.41
CA VAL A 696 -14.29 -22.23 66.86
C VAL A 696 -14.13 -22.28 68.35
N MET A 697 -12.90 -22.15 68.84
CA MET A 697 -12.55 -22.15 70.26
C MET A 697 -11.86 -20.82 70.64
N ASN A 698 -12.24 -20.31 71.83
CA ASN A 698 -11.51 -19.14 72.35
C ASN A 698 -10.21 -19.63 73.02
N VAL A 699 -9.11 -18.86 72.80
CA VAL A 699 -7.82 -19.16 73.42
C VAL A 699 -7.90 -19.16 74.93
N GLU A 700 -8.80 -18.39 75.57
CA GLU A 700 -9.07 -18.43 76.99
C GLU A 700 -9.65 -19.82 77.46
N ASP A 701 -10.46 -20.43 76.57
CA ASP A 701 -10.99 -21.77 76.86
C ASP A 701 -9.87 -22.81 76.73
N LEU A 702 -8.86 -22.60 75.97
CA LEU A 702 -7.68 -23.46 75.82
C LEU A 702 -6.81 -23.40 77.07
N VAL A 703 -6.64 -22.22 77.66
CA VAL A 703 -5.88 -22.02 78.87
C VAL A 703 -6.64 -22.58 80.11
N ASN A 704 -7.97 -22.49 80.11
CA ASN A 704 -8.85 -23.00 81.18
C ASN A 704 -9.28 -24.45 80.97
N GLY A 705 -9.15 -24.97 79.76
CA GLY A 705 -9.83 -26.19 79.30
C GLY A 705 -9.07 -27.49 79.50
N PHE A 706 -7.87 -27.48 80.07
CA PHE A 706 -7.23 -28.73 80.49
C PHE A 706 -8.06 -29.51 81.57
N THR A 707 -9.23 -29.01 81.95
CA THR A 707 -10.16 -29.61 82.88
C THR A 707 -11.52 -29.98 82.26
N ASN A 708 -11.71 -29.82 80.91
CA ASN A 708 -13.02 -30.00 80.29
C ASN A 708 -13.04 -31.24 79.34
N PRO A 709 -13.98 -32.23 79.55
CA PRO A 709 -14.02 -33.51 78.81
C PRO A 709 -14.39 -33.40 77.30
N SER A 710 -14.54 -32.24 76.76
CA SER A 710 -14.83 -32.01 75.34
C SER A 710 -13.61 -31.60 74.47
N PHE A 711 -12.38 -31.77 74.92
CA PHE A 711 -11.19 -31.62 74.19
C PHE A 711 -11.06 -32.72 73.09
N PRO A 712 -10.89 -32.43 71.86
CA PRO A 712 -10.74 -33.45 70.82
C PRO A 712 -9.53 -34.35 71.11
N GLU A 713 -9.72 -35.69 71.12
CA GLU A 713 -8.69 -36.73 71.43
C GLU A 713 -7.45 -36.62 70.54
N PHE A 714 -7.50 -35.87 69.39
CA PHE A 714 -6.37 -35.70 68.48
C PHE A 714 -5.34 -34.59 68.91
N MET A 715 -5.60 -33.89 70.04
CA MET A 715 -4.65 -32.95 70.63
C MET A 715 -3.83 -33.51 71.78
N LEU A 716 -4.14 -34.73 72.22
CA LEU A 716 -3.38 -35.53 73.21
C LEU A 716 -2.48 -36.50 72.43
#